data_50dd7564273cf30e6e9279a6a6fdb93e
#
_entry.id   50dd7564273cf30e6e9279a6a6fdb93e
#
_cell.length_a   1.000
_cell.length_b   1.000
_cell.length_c   1.000
_cell.angle_alpha   90.00
_cell.angle_beta   90.00
_cell.angle_gamma   90.00
#
_symmetry.space_group_name_H-M   'P 1'
#
loop_
_entity.id
_entity.type
_entity.pdbx_description
1 polymer ?
#
loop_
_entity_poly.entity_id
_entity_poly.type
_entity_poly.pdbx_seq_one_letter_code
_entity_poly.pdbx_strand_id
1 'polypeptide(L)'
;MKKRYILLGSFAVTLAIAYAASAPYLKMLQEYQQLQKIVNDTNPLTELPERILDVNPELVEFPEPRSVSAYQSNPNSDRNAYFGDLHVHTGLSFDAYAFGTTASPADAYRFARGDAIKHPSGFDMQLKRPLDFYGVTDHAMFLGVVGEAADTSSAFSKNEIAAYVHNINADGNDHWTRQSKRYLAFARFLPEMISGISNGTLDRGEVAQITQDAWRDTIIAADMHYEPGTFTTFVGYEYTTSSNDFGNLHRNVIFRSSAKLPSEPFSRFHSQNPEGLWDWMDGLRENGIESLAIPHNSNGSNGQMFKLVDWAGDPLDDDYSNQRARNEPLVEITQVKGTSDTHPLLSKNDEWADFEIMQFRVATFLQSEPSGSYVRDAYLKGLALEDAGLENPYKFGLIGSSDTHVAAPSLYEEDYHAKVGVMDSDPSDRGSVPITGIRRGIANQFMPSFLKDVDGNQYFAARGDELWGASGLAGVWAEENTREAIYDAFRRKETFATTGPRIKVRFFAGHGLQEELLQSTDMVSSLYATGTPMGGDLELNGSSRPQFVVWGVRDSLGAPLQRLQIIKGYVRGGEHHEVVYDVACSDGLDPDSATHRCPDNQAKVDLSDCSISEDVGANELLTLWQDPDFDATLDAFYYVRVLENPTCRWSTWDALQAGVEPRSDLPATIQERAWSSPIWVRSEQ
;
A
#
# COMPACT_ATOMS: atom_id res chain seq x y z
N MET A 1 21.66 7.47 68.63
CA MET A 1 21.59 6.29 67.76
C MET A 1 20.30 6.21 66.91
N LYS A 2 19.09 6.37 67.45
CA LYS A 2 17.85 6.24 66.67
C LYS A 2 17.70 7.19 65.46
N LYS A 3 18.19 8.45 65.51
CA LYS A 3 18.09 9.38 64.37
C LYS A 3 18.99 9.03 63.18
N ARG A 4 20.10 8.30 63.38
CA ARG A 4 20.98 7.86 62.26
C ARG A 4 20.39 6.70 61.47
N TYR A 5 19.61 5.82 62.11
CA TYR A 5 18.94 4.68 61.43
C TYR A 5 17.74 5.13 60.60
N ILE A 6 17.02 6.19 61.02
CA ILE A 6 15.92 6.77 60.25
C ILE A 6 16.43 7.46 59.00
N LEU A 7 17.55 8.18 59.05
CA LEU A 7 18.17 8.81 57.87
C LEU A 7 18.74 7.77 56.88
N LEU A 8 19.36 6.69 57.36
CA LEU A 8 19.86 5.61 56.51
C LEU A 8 18.71 4.82 55.87
N GLY A 9 17.65 4.58 56.61
CA GLY A 9 16.44 3.92 56.07
C GLY A 9 15.75 4.77 55.00
N SER A 10 15.58 6.07 55.21
CA SER A 10 14.99 6.98 54.23
C SER A 10 15.88 7.12 52.97
N PHE A 11 17.20 7.17 53.12
CA PHE A 11 18.14 7.23 52.00
C PHE A 11 18.15 5.93 51.19
N ALA A 12 18.04 4.75 51.81
CA ALA A 12 17.93 3.46 51.15
C ALA A 12 16.61 3.31 50.41
N VAL A 13 15.50 3.80 50.96
CA VAL A 13 14.18 3.81 50.30
C VAL A 13 14.19 4.78 49.12
N THR A 14 14.80 5.97 49.27
CA THR A 14 14.93 6.94 48.17
C THR A 14 15.80 6.39 47.04
N LEU A 15 16.90 5.72 47.35
CA LEU A 15 17.76 5.04 46.39
C LEU A 15 17.03 3.86 45.70
N ALA A 16 16.24 3.09 46.43
CA ALA A 16 15.45 1.99 45.84
C ALA A 16 14.34 2.52 44.93
N ILE A 17 13.68 3.62 45.31
CA ILE A 17 12.68 4.28 44.49
C ILE A 17 13.35 4.89 43.22
N ALA A 18 14.51 5.55 43.37
CA ALA A 18 15.26 6.11 42.24
C ALA A 18 15.76 5.00 41.31
N TYR A 19 16.23 3.88 41.83
CA TYR A 19 16.61 2.70 41.05
C TYR A 19 15.40 2.06 40.33
N ALA A 20 14.30 1.88 41.01
CA ALA A 20 13.06 1.35 40.40
C ALA A 20 12.53 2.28 39.31
N ALA A 21 12.60 3.61 39.52
CA ALA A 21 12.19 4.59 38.50
C ALA A 21 13.16 4.65 37.31
N SER A 22 14.44 4.34 37.51
CA SER A 22 15.44 4.33 36.42
C SER A 22 15.56 2.97 35.71
N ALA A 23 15.08 1.90 36.32
CA ALA A 23 15.23 0.55 35.77
C ALA A 23 14.65 0.39 34.31
N PRO A 24 13.47 0.94 33.95
CA PRO A 24 12.98 0.89 32.58
C PRO A 24 13.93 1.56 31.59
N TYR A 25 14.50 2.72 31.95
CA TYR A 25 15.46 3.46 31.11
C TYR A 25 16.78 2.71 30.94
N LEU A 26 17.32 2.13 32.03
CA LEU A 26 18.54 1.32 31.96
C LEU A 26 18.35 0.08 31.07
N LYS A 27 17.20 -0.58 31.15
CA LYS A 27 16.87 -1.71 30.31
C LYS A 27 16.76 -1.30 28.85
N MET A 28 16.03 -0.23 28.55
CA MET A 28 15.93 0.36 27.22
C MET A 28 17.31 0.65 26.60
N LEU A 29 18.23 1.24 27.38
CA LEU A 29 19.59 1.53 26.94
C LEU A 29 20.39 0.27 26.60
N GLN A 30 20.26 -0.78 27.39
CA GLN A 30 20.89 -2.07 27.11
C GLN A 30 20.34 -2.70 25.82
N GLU A 31 19.04 -2.62 25.61
CA GLU A 31 18.38 -3.10 24.39
C GLU A 31 18.84 -2.33 23.15
N TYR A 32 18.95 -0.99 23.22
CA TYR A 32 19.50 -0.19 22.12
C TYR A 32 20.96 -0.50 21.82
N GLN A 33 21.80 -0.72 22.83
CA GLN A 33 23.19 -1.12 22.61
C GLN A 33 23.30 -2.49 21.93
N GLN A 34 22.39 -3.42 22.25
CA GLN A 34 22.31 -4.70 21.56
C GLN A 34 21.82 -4.54 20.12
N LEU A 35 20.79 -3.70 19.89
CA LEU A 35 20.27 -3.41 18.55
C LEU A 35 21.35 -2.79 17.65
N GLN A 36 22.12 -1.82 18.12
CA GLN A 36 23.23 -1.23 17.37
C GLN A 36 24.28 -2.25 16.95
N LYS A 37 24.56 -3.26 17.78
CA LYS A 37 25.47 -4.35 17.41
C LYS A 37 24.89 -5.21 16.29
N ILE A 38 23.59 -5.53 16.34
CA ILE A 38 22.91 -6.36 15.33
C ILE A 38 22.85 -5.62 13.99
N VAL A 39 22.50 -4.34 13.97
CA VAL A 39 22.41 -3.52 12.75
C VAL A 39 23.78 -3.37 12.05
N ASN A 40 24.87 -3.43 12.81
CA ASN A 40 26.22 -3.36 12.26
C ASN A 40 26.79 -4.72 11.86
N ASP A 41 26.21 -5.82 12.33
CA ASP A 41 26.59 -7.17 11.97
C ASP A 41 25.66 -7.68 10.86
N THR A 42 26.26 -7.93 9.69
CA THR A 42 25.74 -8.55 8.46
C THR A 42 24.29 -9.10 8.45
N ASN A 43 23.62 -8.80 7.36
CA ASN A 43 22.24 -9.19 7.07
C ASN A 43 22.05 -10.72 7.01
N PRO A 44 21.31 -11.34 7.92
CA PRO A 44 21.09 -12.79 7.92
C PRO A 44 20.10 -13.27 6.84
N LEU A 45 19.44 -12.34 6.10
CA LEU A 45 18.45 -12.69 5.08
C LEU A 45 19.07 -13.05 3.71
N THR A 46 20.36 -12.78 3.49
CA THR A 46 21.03 -12.96 2.18
C THR A 46 21.56 -14.36 1.90
N GLU A 47 21.60 -15.25 2.90
CA GLU A 47 22.15 -16.61 2.75
C GLU A 47 21.08 -17.72 2.87
N LEU A 48 19.81 -17.41 2.59
CA LEU A 48 18.76 -18.41 2.63
C LEU A 48 18.82 -19.33 1.41
N PRO A 49 18.58 -20.64 1.57
CA PRO A 49 18.34 -21.53 0.44
C PRO A 49 17.19 -20.95 -0.41
N GLU A 50 17.31 -21.11 -1.72
CA GLU A 50 16.28 -20.67 -2.67
C GLU A 50 14.88 -21.23 -2.32
N ARG A 51 14.87 -22.45 -1.78
CA ARG A 51 13.65 -23.15 -1.39
C ARG A 51 13.85 -23.91 -0.08
N ILE A 52 12.89 -23.76 0.84
CA ILE A 52 12.90 -24.44 2.15
C ILE A 52 11.73 -25.41 2.30
N LEU A 53 10.56 -25.09 1.71
CA LEU A 53 9.33 -25.90 1.77
C LEU A 53 8.94 -26.47 0.40
N ASP A 54 8.16 -27.53 0.39
CA ASP A 54 7.61 -28.13 -0.82
C ASP A 54 6.44 -27.29 -1.37
N VAL A 55 6.27 -27.28 -2.71
CA VAL A 55 5.39 -26.33 -3.44
C VAL A 55 3.95 -26.83 -3.63
N ASN A 56 3.65 -28.06 -3.23
CA ASN A 56 2.32 -28.66 -3.45
C ASN A 56 1.49 -28.72 -2.14
N PRO A 57 0.81 -27.63 -1.77
CA PRO A 57 -0.08 -27.66 -0.61
C PRO A 57 -1.30 -28.54 -0.89
N GLU A 58 -1.80 -29.20 0.15
CA GLU A 58 -3.08 -29.88 0.09
C GLU A 58 -4.20 -28.86 -0.17
N LEU A 59 -5.18 -29.22 -1.02
CA LEU A 59 -6.35 -28.39 -1.29
C LEU A 59 -7.48 -28.75 -0.33
N VAL A 60 -8.08 -27.72 0.29
CA VAL A 60 -9.15 -27.85 1.28
C VAL A 60 -10.42 -27.22 0.75
N GLU A 61 -11.54 -27.90 0.91
CA GLU A 61 -12.88 -27.39 0.59
C GLU A 61 -13.48 -26.69 1.81
N PHE A 62 -14.06 -25.53 1.59
CA PHE A 62 -14.77 -24.72 2.59
C PHE A 62 -16.25 -24.64 2.23
N PRO A 63 -17.16 -24.60 3.21
CA PRO A 63 -18.57 -24.42 2.95
C PRO A 63 -18.83 -23.03 2.38
N GLU A 64 -19.74 -22.95 1.42
CA GLU A 64 -20.19 -21.64 0.87
C GLU A 64 -20.75 -20.76 1.99
N PRO A 65 -20.41 -19.44 2.02
CA PRO A 65 -20.99 -18.52 2.99
C PRO A 65 -22.51 -18.47 2.90
N ARG A 66 -23.21 -18.52 4.04
CA ARG A 66 -24.68 -18.53 4.09
C ARG A 66 -25.33 -17.32 3.44
N SER A 67 -24.65 -16.17 3.42
CA SER A 67 -25.11 -14.94 2.81
C SER A 67 -25.28 -15.04 1.30
N VAL A 68 -24.48 -15.87 0.63
CA VAL A 68 -24.52 -16.08 -0.83
C VAL A 68 -25.85 -16.72 -1.27
N SER A 69 -26.31 -17.74 -0.54
CA SER A 69 -27.56 -18.45 -0.88
C SER A 69 -28.83 -17.60 -0.77
N ALA A 70 -28.77 -16.48 -0.05
CA ALA A 70 -29.90 -15.55 0.13
C ALA A 70 -29.85 -14.35 -0.81
N TYR A 71 -28.73 -14.12 -1.48
CA TYR A 71 -28.54 -12.97 -2.36
C TYR A 71 -29.30 -13.14 -3.70
N GLN A 72 -29.92 -12.04 -4.13
CA GLN A 72 -30.54 -11.95 -5.45
C GLN A 72 -29.76 -10.95 -6.30
N SER A 73 -29.07 -11.44 -7.31
CA SER A 73 -28.29 -10.64 -8.24
C SER A 73 -29.15 -9.61 -8.98
N ASN A 74 -28.64 -8.38 -9.06
CA ASN A 74 -29.26 -7.27 -9.78
C ASN A 74 -28.18 -6.40 -10.43
N PRO A 75 -27.51 -6.88 -11.47
CA PRO A 75 -26.37 -6.22 -12.08
C PRO A 75 -26.74 -4.90 -12.75
N ASN A 76 -25.92 -3.87 -12.51
CA ASN A 76 -26.00 -2.60 -13.20
C ASN A 76 -25.04 -2.60 -14.41
N SER A 77 -25.57 -2.57 -15.62
CA SER A 77 -24.76 -2.55 -16.86
C SER A 77 -23.86 -1.32 -16.97
N ASP A 78 -24.25 -0.20 -16.36
CA ASP A 78 -23.47 1.03 -16.34
C ASP A 78 -22.40 1.02 -15.24
N ARG A 79 -22.37 -0.04 -14.44
CA ARG A 79 -21.45 -0.30 -13.33
C ARG A 79 -21.50 0.75 -12.22
N ASN A 80 -21.19 0.34 -11.02
CA ASN A 80 -21.09 1.19 -9.85
C ASN A 80 -19.64 1.32 -9.45
N ALA A 81 -19.27 2.49 -8.86
CA ALA A 81 -17.98 2.64 -8.22
C ALA A 81 -18.03 2.04 -6.82
N TYR A 82 -17.15 1.08 -6.56
CA TYR A 82 -16.93 0.51 -5.23
C TYR A 82 -15.53 0.84 -4.75
N PHE A 83 -15.40 1.13 -3.46
CA PHE A 83 -14.15 1.51 -2.82
C PHE A 83 -13.77 0.52 -1.73
N GLY A 84 -12.50 0.13 -1.71
CA GLY A 84 -12.01 -0.82 -0.73
C GLY A 84 -10.50 -0.80 -0.57
N ASP A 85 -10.00 -1.70 0.27
CA ASP A 85 -8.58 -1.88 0.53
C ASP A 85 -8.23 -3.35 0.46
N LEU A 86 -7.14 -3.67 -0.24
CA LEU A 86 -6.65 -5.03 -0.48
C LEU A 86 -5.26 -5.27 0.11
N HIS A 87 -4.77 -4.35 0.97
CA HIS A 87 -3.46 -4.45 1.58
C HIS A 87 -3.55 -4.08 3.07
N VAL A 88 -3.91 -5.08 3.87
CA VAL A 88 -4.25 -4.91 5.29
C VAL A 88 -3.62 -6.00 6.13
N HIS A 89 -2.87 -5.59 7.16
CA HIS A 89 -2.24 -6.48 8.13
C HIS A 89 -2.95 -6.43 9.48
N THR A 90 -3.05 -7.59 10.10
CA THR A 90 -3.66 -7.80 11.42
C THR A 90 -2.63 -8.34 12.42
N GLY A 91 -3.08 -8.78 13.60
CA GLY A 91 -2.22 -9.46 14.56
C GLY A 91 -1.67 -10.82 14.07
N LEU A 92 -2.06 -11.29 12.89
CA LEU A 92 -1.50 -12.49 12.28
C LEU A 92 -0.19 -12.22 11.52
N SER A 93 0.06 -10.98 11.10
CA SER A 93 1.34 -10.57 10.52
C SER A 93 2.42 -10.45 11.59
N PHE A 94 3.59 -11.00 11.29
CA PHE A 94 4.69 -11.11 12.25
C PHE A 94 5.17 -9.75 12.78
N ASP A 95 5.23 -8.73 11.93
CA ASP A 95 5.67 -7.38 12.26
C ASP A 95 4.55 -6.55 12.91
N ALA A 96 3.32 -6.62 12.40
CA ALA A 96 2.18 -5.96 13.01
C ALA A 96 2.01 -6.41 14.48
N TYR A 97 2.07 -7.72 14.74
CA TYR A 97 2.02 -8.25 16.11
C TYR A 97 3.20 -7.78 16.96
N ALA A 98 4.41 -7.84 16.42
CA ALA A 98 5.62 -7.39 17.14
C ALA A 98 5.53 -5.91 17.54
N PHE A 99 4.87 -5.09 16.72
CA PHE A 99 4.70 -3.65 16.95
C PHE A 99 3.38 -3.28 17.65
N GLY A 100 2.63 -4.26 18.14
CA GLY A 100 1.54 -4.01 19.10
C GLY A 100 0.16 -4.40 18.63
N THR A 101 -0.03 -4.71 17.37
CA THR A 101 -1.34 -5.04 16.82
C THR A 101 -1.80 -6.41 17.27
N THR A 102 -2.98 -6.46 17.89
CA THR A 102 -3.65 -7.67 18.32
C THR A 102 -5.03 -7.82 17.67
N ALA A 103 -5.42 -6.86 16.85
CA ALA A 103 -6.67 -6.92 16.09
C ALA A 103 -6.65 -8.15 15.16
N SER A 104 -7.74 -8.91 15.17
CA SER A 104 -7.92 -10.10 14.33
C SER A 104 -8.38 -9.72 12.91
N PRO A 105 -8.36 -10.65 11.93
CA PRO A 105 -9.01 -10.44 10.63
C PRO A 105 -10.48 -10.06 10.74
N ALA A 106 -11.22 -10.61 11.69
CA ALA A 106 -12.61 -10.24 11.95
C ALA A 106 -12.75 -8.79 12.44
N ASP A 107 -11.80 -8.30 13.25
CA ASP A 107 -11.77 -6.89 13.68
C ASP A 107 -11.53 -5.95 12.49
N ALA A 108 -10.64 -6.32 11.57
CA ALA A 108 -10.37 -5.58 10.34
C ALA A 108 -11.64 -5.45 9.47
N TYR A 109 -12.38 -6.54 9.27
CA TYR A 109 -13.66 -6.49 8.52
C TYR A 109 -14.74 -5.69 9.25
N ARG A 110 -14.81 -5.74 10.60
CA ARG A 110 -15.73 -4.88 11.36
C ARG A 110 -15.39 -3.41 11.20
N PHE A 111 -14.11 -3.06 11.26
CA PHE A 111 -13.65 -1.68 11.00
C PHE A 111 -14.05 -1.20 9.60
N ALA A 112 -13.80 -2.02 8.56
CA ALA A 112 -14.16 -1.68 7.19
C ALA A 112 -15.68 -1.46 7.01
N ARG A 113 -16.51 -2.12 7.81
CA ARG A 113 -17.97 -1.92 7.88
C ARG A 113 -18.40 -0.72 8.70
N GLY A 114 -17.47 0.02 9.30
CA GLY A 114 -17.73 1.26 10.06
C GLY A 114 -17.76 1.11 11.57
N ASP A 115 -17.49 -0.07 12.12
CA ASP A 115 -17.35 -0.26 13.58
C ASP A 115 -16.04 0.37 14.07
N ALA A 116 -16.04 0.89 15.29
CA ALA A 116 -14.82 1.32 15.94
C ALA A 116 -14.02 0.11 16.43
N ILE A 117 -12.69 0.12 16.21
CA ILE A 117 -11.74 -0.82 16.81
C ILE A 117 -10.65 -0.07 17.56
N LYS A 118 -9.94 -0.75 18.47
CA LYS A 118 -8.87 -0.15 19.25
C LYS A 118 -7.55 -0.15 18.49
N HIS A 119 -6.91 1.02 18.43
CA HIS A 119 -5.50 1.12 18.06
C HIS A 119 -4.63 0.43 19.14
N PRO A 120 -3.46 -0.14 18.79
CA PRO A 120 -2.53 -0.70 19.80
C PRO A 120 -2.16 0.24 20.94
N SER A 121 -2.20 1.56 20.73
CA SER A 121 -1.98 2.60 21.75
C SER A 121 -3.26 3.00 22.53
N GLY A 122 -4.39 2.30 22.32
CA GLY A 122 -5.58 2.37 23.16
C GLY A 122 -6.69 3.33 22.74
N PHE A 123 -6.49 4.22 21.78
CA PHE A 123 -7.55 5.08 21.23
C PHE A 123 -8.45 4.33 20.23
N ASP A 124 -9.61 4.88 19.92
CA ASP A 124 -10.53 4.30 18.94
C ASP A 124 -10.17 4.76 17.52
N MET A 125 -10.19 3.82 16.57
CA MET A 125 -10.15 4.07 15.14
C MET A 125 -11.51 3.74 14.55
N GLN A 126 -12.05 4.62 13.71
CA GLN A 126 -13.33 4.41 13.04
C GLN A 126 -13.37 5.15 11.71
N LEU A 127 -13.89 4.50 10.67
CA LEU A 127 -14.10 5.14 9.37
C LEU A 127 -15.26 6.16 9.43
N LYS A 128 -15.12 7.29 8.74
CA LYS A 128 -16.20 8.25 8.52
C LYS A 128 -17.36 7.65 7.70
N ARG A 129 -17.02 6.70 6.81
CA ARG A 129 -17.97 5.94 5.95
C ARG A 129 -17.46 4.51 5.77
N PRO A 130 -18.34 3.48 5.85
CA PRO A 130 -17.96 2.11 5.55
C PRO A 130 -17.34 1.97 4.16
N LEU A 131 -16.42 1.01 3.98
CA LEU A 131 -15.92 0.58 2.68
C LEU A 131 -16.92 -0.39 2.03
N ASP A 132 -16.80 -0.56 0.71
CA ASP A 132 -17.65 -1.46 -0.08
C ASP A 132 -17.04 -2.85 -0.14
N PHE A 133 -15.71 -2.96 -0.13
CA PHE A 133 -15.00 -4.24 -0.09
C PHE A 133 -13.69 -4.13 0.71
N TYR A 134 -13.20 -5.30 1.17
CA TYR A 134 -11.99 -5.34 1.97
C TYR A 134 -11.29 -6.71 1.85
N GLY A 135 -9.96 -6.72 1.85
CA GLY A 135 -9.16 -7.93 1.84
C GLY A 135 -8.05 -7.87 2.89
N VAL A 136 -8.08 -8.77 3.88
CA VAL A 136 -6.96 -8.95 4.79
C VAL A 136 -5.89 -9.75 4.07
N THR A 137 -4.66 -9.22 4.08
CA THR A 137 -3.51 -9.76 3.35
C THR A 137 -2.28 -9.84 4.25
N ASP A 138 -2.43 -10.47 5.40
CA ASP A 138 -1.33 -10.72 6.31
C ASP A 138 -0.16 -11.44 5.61
N HIS A 139 1.06 -11.17 6.05
CA HIS A 139 2.26 -11.83 5.52
C HIS A 139 2.15 -13.35 5.62
N ALA A 140 2.28 -14.06 4.50
CA ALA A 140 2.31 -15.52 4.46
C ALA A 140 3.49 -16.11 5.24
N MET A 141 4.61 -15.38 5.26
CA MET A 141 5.79 -15.74 6.05
C MET A 141 5.49 -15.58 7.55
N PHE A 142 5.53 -16.68 8.29
CA PHE A 142 5.26 -16.69 9.74
C PHE A 142 3.85 -16.25 10.15
N LEU A 143 2.86 -16.47 9.29
CA LEU A 143 1.45 -16.16 9.57
C LEU A 143 1.01 -16.77 10.91
N GLY A 144 0.61 -15.93 11.88
CA GLY A 144 0.19 -16.32 13.23
C GLY A 144 1.32 -16.72 14.20
N VAL A 145 2.53 -16.98 13.72
CA VAL A 145 3.61 -17.61 14.51
C VAL A 145 4.11 -16.70 15.65
N VAL A 146 4.15 -15.37 15.45
CA VAL A 146 4.61 -14.47 16.51
C VAL A 146 3.62 -14.40 17.66
N GLY A 147 2.32 -14.48 17.38
CA GLY A 147 1.27 -14.59 18.40
C GLY A 147 1.43 -15.84 19.27
N GLU A 148 1.62 -16.99 18.66
CA GLU A 148 1.87 -18.26 19.35
C GLU A 148 3.17 -18.24 20.15
N ALA A 149 4.24 -17.66 19.60
CA ALA A 149 5.50 -17.50 20.32
C ALA A 149 5.37 -16.57 21.54
N ALA A 150 4.54 -15.54 21.45
CA ALA A 150 4.35 -14.56 22.52
C ALA A 150 3.46 -15.06 23.66
N ASP A 151 2.55 -15.98 23.39
CA ASP A 151 1.68 -16.61 24.39
C ASP A 151 2.43 -17.67 25.18
N THR A 152 2.84 -17.32 26.41
CA THR A 152 3.60 -18.22 27.29
C THR A 152 2.86 -19.51 27.69
N SER A 153 1.56 -19.62 27.39
CA SER A 153 0.77 -20.83 27.59
C SER A 153 0.87 -21.83 26.43
N SER A 154 1.27 -21.36 25.24
CA SER A 154 1.37 -22.19 24.04
C SER A 154 2.53 -23.19 24.10
N ALA A 155 2.47 -24.25 23.30
CA ALA A 155 3.55 -25.21 23.15
C ALA A 155 4.77 -24.56 22.48
N PHE A 156 4.55 -23.78 21.40
CA PHE A 156 5.57 -23.12 20.62
C PHE A 156 6.39 -22.10 21.42
N SER A 157 5.77 -21.45 22.41
CA SER A 157 6.46 -20.49 23.30
C SER A 157 7.59 -21.11 24.13
N LYS A 158 7.69 -22.46 24.22
CA LYS A 158 8.77 -23.18 24.93
C LYS A 158 10.09 -23.16 24.14
N ASN A 159 10.08 -22.86 22.85
CA ASN A 159 11.28 -22.69 22.05
C ASN A 159 12.09 -21.48 22.57
N GLU A 160 13.43 -21.62 22.63
CA GLU A 160 14.31 -20.53 23.15
C GLU A 160 14.12 -19.23 22.38
N ILE A 161 13.89 -19.28 21.07
CA ILE A 161 13.67 -18.14 20.20
C ILE A 161 12.42 -17.35 20.61
N ALA A 162 11.37 -17.99 21.10
CA ALA A 162 10.13 -17.37 21.54
C ALA A 162 10.33 -16.39 22.70
N ALA A 163 11.40 -16.57 23.49
CA ALA A 163 11.70 -15.70 24.64
C ALA A 163 11.82 -14.22 24.28
N TYR A 164 12.22 -13.88 23.05
CA TYR A 164 12.33 -12.49 22.60
C TYR A 164 10.98 -11.77 22.53
N VAL A 165 9.91 -12.51 22.27
CA VAL A 165 8.57 -11.96 22.05
C VAL A 165 7.59 -12.27 23.21
N HIS A 166 7.99 -13.03 24.22
CA HIS A 166 7.13 -13.39 25.37
C HIS A 166 6.43 -12.15 25.96
N ASN A 167 5.10 -12.21 26.03
CA ASN A 167 4.24 -11.16 26.56
C ASN A 167 4.52 -9.76 25.98
N ILE A 168 4.91 -9.69 24.70
CA ILE A 168 5.30 -8.41 24.08
C ILE A 168 4.10 -7.44 24.04
N ASN A 169 2.88 -7.94 23.91
CA ASN A 169 1.63 -7.18 23.87
C ASN A 169 0.83 -7.27 25.19
N ALA A 170 1.46 -7.69 26.31
CA ALA A 170 0.82 -7.60 27.62
C ALA A 170 0.60 -6.15 28.04
N ASP A 171 -0.37 -5.93 28.94
CA ASP A 171 -0.74 -4.61 29.46
C ASP A 171 0.48 -3.78 29.91
N GLY A 172 0.49 -2.51 29.53
CA GLY A 172 1.56 -1.55 29.85
C GLY A 172 2.84 -1.69 29.01
N ASN A 173 2.84 -2.46 27.95
CA ASN A 173 3.94 -2.58 27.00
C ASN A 173 3.85 -1.61 25.80
N ASP A 174 2.89 -0.70 25.79
CA ASP A 174 2.68 0.37 24.80
C ASP A 174 3.54 1.62 25.05
N HIS A 175 4.07 1.79 26.28
CA HIS A 175 4.86 2.97 26.62
C HIS A 175 6.16 3.06 25.79
N TRP A 176 6.54 4.29 25.37
CA TRP A 176 7.71 4.57 24.51
C TRP A 176 9.03 3.95 24.99
N THR A 177 9.22 3.74 26.32
CA THR A 177 10.40 3.05 26.85
C THR A 177 10.47 1.56 26.52
N ARG A 178 9.40 1.00 25.92
CA ARG A 178 9.32 -0.40 25.48
C ARG A 178 9.54 -0.57 23.97
N GLN A 179 9.62 0.51 23.21
CA GLN A 179 9.86 0.44 21.76
C GLN A 179 11.19 -0.25 21.44
N SER A 180 12.25 -0.03 22.22
CA SER A 180 13.54 -0.73 22.05
C SER A 180 13.42 -2.25 22.16
N LYS A 181 12.55 -2.75 23.07
CA LYS A 181 12.26 -4.19 23.20
C LYS A 181 11.61 -4.73 21.93
N ARG A 182 10.69 -3.98 21.32
CA ARG A 182 9.99 -4.39 20.08
C ARG A 182 10.94 -4.43 18.90
N TYR A 183 11.78 -3.42 18.73
CA TYR A 183 12.83 -3.44 17.70
C TYR A 183 13.82 -4.59 17.88
N LEU A 184 14.24 -4.86 19.13
CA LEU A 184 15.15 -5.95 19.43
C LEU A 184 14.48 -7.30 19.16
N ALA A 185 13.22 -7.46 19.55
CA ALA A 185 12.42 -8.65 19.25
C ALA A 185 12.35 -8.89 17.74
N PHE A 186 11.96 -7.88 16.96
CA PHE A 186 11.90 -7.96 15.51
C PHE A 186 13.28 -8.31 14.89
N ALA A 187 14.33 -7.61 15.28
CA ALA A 187 15.68 -7.77 14.74
C ALA A 187 16.35 -9.12 15.08
N ARG A 188 15.90 -9.81 16.14
CA ARG A 188 16.42 -11.12 16.55
C ARG A 188 15.50 -12.26 16.21
N PHE A 189 14.22 -12.14 16.55
CA PHE A 189 13.26 -13.24 16.38
C PHE A 189 13.17 -13.66 14.92
N LEU A 190 13.00 -12.72 14.01
CA LEU A 190 12.80 -13.04 12.60
C LEU A 190 14.00 -13.76 11.95
N PRO A 191 15.24 -13.27 12.04
CA PRO A 191 16.40 -13.99 11.49
C PRO A 191 16.64 -15.35 12.15
N GLU A 192 16.46 -15.44 13.48
CA GLU A 192 16.66 -16.72 14.18
C GLU A 192 15.58 -17.74 13.83
N MET A 193 14.31 -17.31 13.62
CA MET A 193 13.24 -18.16 13.09
C MET A 193 13.58 -18.71 11.71
N ILE A 194 14.02 -17.82 10.79
CA ILE A 194 14.41 -18.21 9.44
C ILE A 194 15.55 -19.24 9.48
N SER A 195 16.57 -18.94 10.27
CA SER A 195 17.71 -19.85 10.47
C SER A 195 17.26 -21.19 11.07
N GLY A 196 16.38 -21.17 12.10
CA GLY A 196 15.87 -22.36 12.75
C GLY A 196 15.09 -23.28 11.81
N ILE A 197 14.24 -22.71 10.95
CA ILE A 197 13.53 -23.45 9.91
C ILE A 197 14.50 -24.01 8.87
N SER A 198 15.48 -23.21 8.44
CA SER A 198 16.43 -23.62 7.41
C SER A 198 17.34 -24.76 7.86
N ASN A 199 17.86 -24.70 9.09
CA ASN A 199 18.79 -25.68 9.65
C ASN A 199 18.10 -26.84 10.39
N GLY A 200 16.77 -26.82 10.53
CA GLY A 200 15.98 -27.86 11.18
C GLY A 200 16.04 -27.87 12.72
N THR A 201 16.47 -26.79 13.36
CA THR A 201 16.42 -26.63 14.83
C THR A 201 15.01 -26.27 15.33
N LEU A 202 14.16 -25.72 14.46
CA LEU A 202 12.72 -25.59 14.68
C LEU A 202 11.98 -26.69 13.92
N ASP A 203 10.94 -27.21 14.54
CA ASP A 203 10.05 -28.20 13.92
C ASP A 203 9.22 -27.50 12.82
N ARG A 204 9.49 -27.84 11.57
CA ARG A 204 8.77 -27.29 10.40
C ARG A 204 7.29 -27.67 10.43
N GLY A 205 6.96 -28.85 10.94
CA GLY A 205 5.57 -29.31 11.04
C GLY A 205 4.77 -28.48 12.05
N GLU A 206 5.38 -28.09 13.18
CA GLU A 206 4.74 -27.20 14.15
C GLU A 206 4.49 -25.81 13.57
N VAL A 207 5.48 -25.22 12.89
CA VAL A 207 5.34 -23.92 12.22
C VAL A 207 4.28 -23.97 11.11
N ALA A 208 4.28 -25.03 10.30
CA ALA A 208 3.28 -25.21 9.23
C ALA A 208 1.86 -25.34 9.83
N GLN A 209 1.68 -26.07 10.93
CA GLN A 209 0.37 -26.21 11.58
C GLN A 209 -0.16 -24.85 12.08
N ILE A 210 0.69 -24.04 12.72
CA ILE A 210 0.31 -22.69 13.17
C ILE A 210 -0.10 -21.82 11.96
N THR A 211 0.66 -21.86 10.88
CA THR A 211 0.36 -21.13 9.64
C THR A 211 -0.97 -21.58 9.02
N GLN A 212 -1.23 -22.88 8.98
CA GLN A 212 -2.48 -23.45 8.45
C GLN A 212 -3.70 -23.07 9.30
N ASP A 213 -3.55 -23.05 10.62
CA ASP A 213 -4.63 -22.65 11.53
C ASP A 213 -4.93 -21.16 11.38
N ALA A 214 -3.92 -20.29 11.34
CA ALA A 214 -4.07 -18.85 11.10
C ALA A 214 -4.65 -18.55 9.71
N TRP A 215 -4.25 -19.30 8.68
CA TRP A 215 -4.81 -19.18 7.34
C TRP A 215 -6.28 -19.57 7.30
N ARG A 216 -6.66 -20.65 7.98
CA ARG A 216 -8.06 -21.05 8.13
C ARG A 216 -8.89 -19.97 8.82
N ASP A 217 -8.35 -19.34 9.87
CA ASP A 217 -9.03 -18.25 10.58
C ASP A 217 -9.24 -17.03 9.68
N THR A 218 -8.26 -16.69 8.81
CA THR A 218 -8.39 -15.64 7.80
C THR A 218 -9.52 -15.94 6.81
N ILE A 219 -9.61 -17.18 6.30
CA ILE A 219 -10.68 -17.60 5.37
C ILE A 219 -12.04 -17.51 6.05
N ILE A 220 -12.15 -18.06 7.27
CA ILE A 220 -13.40 -18.05 8.05
C ILE A 220 -13.84 -16.62 8.34
N ALA A 221 -12.93 -15.72 8.73
CA ALA A 221 -13.25 -14.34 8.99
C ALA A 221 -13.77 -13.62 7.74
N ALA A 222 -13.13 -13.83 6.57
CA ALA A 222 -13.59 -13.30 5.30
C ALA A 222 -15.01 -13.79 4.97
N ASP A 223 -15.29 -15.07 5.11
CA ASP A 223 -16.60 -15.66 4.80
C ASP A 223 -17.70 -15.24 5.79
N MET A 224 -17.38 -15.07 7.06
CA MET A 224 -18.32 -14.61 8.08
C MET A 224 -18.79 -13.17 7.86
N HIS A 225 -17.95 -12.34 7.26
CA HIS A 225 -18.25 -10.93 7.03
C HIS A 225 -18.69 -10.62 5.59
N TYR A 226 -18.70 -11.61 4.69
CA TYR A 226 -19.16 -11.45 3.31
C TYR A 226 -20.68 -11.28 3.25
N GLU A 227 -21.12 -10.15 2.73
CA GLU A 227 -22.53 -9.78 2.54
C GLU A 227 -22.74 -9.27 1.11
N PRO A 228 -22.99 -10.18 0.13
CA PRO A 228 -23.17 -9.83 -1.27
C PRO A 228 -24.18 -8.71 -1.46
N GLY A 229 -23.86 -7.74 -2.32
CA GLY A 229 -24.66 -6.55 -2.57
C GLY A 229 -24.43 -5.39 -1.57
N THR A 230 -23.78 -5.65 -0.42
CA THR A 230 -23.54 -4.64 0.63
C THR A 230 -22.06 -4.48 0.95
N PHE A 231 -21.38 -5.57 1.29
CA PHE A 231 -19.98 -5.58 1.65
C PHE A 231 -19.28 -6.85 1.19
N THR A 232 -18.31 -6.68 0.31
CA THR A 232 -17.53 -7.80 -0.22
C THR A 232 -16.21 -7.96 0.52
N THR A 233 -15.92 -9.17 0.98
CA THR A 233 -14.64 -9.56 1.56
C THR A 233 -13.87 -10.45 0.61
N PHE A 234 -12.56 -10.28 0.51
CA PHE A 234 -11.69 -11.17 -0.26
C PHE A 234 -10.81 -11.99 0.68
N VAL A 235 -10.58 -13.23 0.31
CA VAL A 235 -9.52 -14.06 0.90
C VAL A 235 -8.22 -13.74 0.18
N GLY A 236 -7.19 -13.38 0.94
CA GLY A 236 -5.89 -13.04 0.40
C GLY A 236 -4.77 -13.17 1.43
N TYR A 237 -3.56 -12.98 0.97
CA TYR A 237 -2.35 -12.93 1.78
C TYR A 237 -1.26 -12.14 1.06
N GLU A 238 -0.25 -11.70 1.78
CA GLU A 238 0.93 -11.10 1.17
C GLU A 238 2.06 -12.11 0.99
N TYR A 239 2.48 -12.30 -0.26
CA TYR A 239 3.74 -12.94 -0.59
C TYR A 239 4.89 -11.94 -0.41
N THR A 240 5.60 -12.08 0.71
CA THR A 240 6.64 -11.16 1.16
C THR A 240 8.01 -11.68 0.79
N THR A 241 8.66 -11.09 -0.21
CA THR A 241 10.01 -11.45 -0.64
C THR A 241 10.82 -10.22 -1.06
N SER A 242 12.13 -10.34 -1.10
CA SER A 242 13.04 -9.28 -1.53
C SER A 242 14.18 -9.89 -2.34
N SER A 243 14.72 -9.11 -3.27
CA SER A 243 15.95 -9.46 -3.96
C SER A 243 17.18 -9.42 -3.04
N ASN A 244 18.31 -9.99 -3.49
CA ASN A 244 19.55 -10.04 -2.70
C ASN A 244 20.11 -8.66 -2.30
N ASP A 245 19.73 -7.61 -3.02
CA ASP A 245 20.08 -6.22 -2.74
C ASP A 245 19.01 -5.46 -1.94
N PHE A 246 18.08 -6.19 -1.31
CA PHE A 246 16.95 -5.65 -0.52
C PHE A 246 15.89 -4.90 -1.34
N GLY A 247 15.84 -5.10 -2.64
CA GLY A 247 14.74 -4.59 -3.47
C GLY A 247 13.43 -5.29 -3.09
N ASN A 248 12.38 -4.51 -2.85
CA ASN A 248 11.06 -5.04 -2.52
C ASN A 248 10.44 -5.76 -3.71
N LEU A 249 9.98 -6.99 -3.49
CA LEU A 249 9.31 -7.82 -4.50
C LEU A 249 7.99 -8.40 -3.96
N HIS A 250 7.33 -7.71 -3.03
CA HIS A 250 6.08 -8.16 -2.40
C HIS A 250 4.89 -8.12 -3.36
N ARG A 251 3.92 -9.02 -3.16
CA ARG A 251 2.65 -9.12 -3.88
C ARG A 251 1.52 -9.53 -2.95
N ASN A 252 0.39 -8.85 -3.04
CA ASN A 252 -0.85 -9.34 -2.44
C ASN A 252 -1.50 -10.36 -3.38
N VAL A 253 -1.75 -11.56 -2.90
CA VAL A 253 -2.48 -12.60 -3.64
C VAL A 253 -3.92 -12.60 -3.19
N ILE A 254 -4.84 -12.44 -4.15
CA ILE A 254 -6.29 -12.36 -3.93
C ILE A 254 -6.97 -13.50 -4.66
N PHE A 255 -7.82 -14.26 -3.97
CA PHE A 255 -8.59 -15.35 -4.54
C PHE A 255 -9.99 -14.89 -4.96
N ARG A 256 -10.47 -15.43 -6.07
CA ARG A 256 -11.82 -15.16 -6.59
C ARG A 256 -12.91 -15.74 -5.71
N SER A 257 -12.65 -16.89 -5.09
CA SER A 257 -13.61 -17.66 -4.28
C SER A 257 -12.90 -18.27 -3.07
N SER A 258 -13.65 -18.50 -2.01
CA SER A 258 -13.18 -19.22 -0.80
C SER A 258 -13.55 -20.71 -0.80
N ALA A 259 -14.33 -21.21 -1.76
CA ALA A 259 -14.91 -22.56 -1.73
C ALA A 259 -13.86 -23.68 -1.74
N LYS A 260 -12.73 -23.47 -2.39
CA LYS A 260 -11.61 -24.40 -2.44
C LYS A 260 -10.30 -23.63 -2.49
N LEU A 261 -9.45 -23.83 -1.52
CA LEU A 261 -8.20 -23.10 -1.35
C LEU A 261 -7.06 -24.03 -0.92
N PRO A 262 -5.79 -23.61 -1.11
CA PRO A 262 -4.65 -24.32 -0.53
C PRO A 262 -4.73 -24.31 1.02
N SER A 263 -4.24 -25.37 1.65
CA SER A 263 -4.20 -25.51 3.12
C SER A 263 -3.28 -24.49 3.80
N GLU A 264 -2.34 -23.90 3.06
CA GLU A 264 -1.43 -22.85 3.50
C GLU A 264 -1.13 -21.87 2.36
N PRO A 265 -0.80 -20.60 2.65
CA PRO A 265 -0.44 -19.62 1.64
C PRO A 265 0.99 -19.86 1.13
N PHE A 266 1.21 -19.58 -0.18
CA PHE A 266 2.54 -19.64 -0.76
C PHE A 266 3.40 -18.49 -0.24
N SER A 267 4.55 -18.80 0.33
CA SER A 267 5.46 -17.83 0.95
C SER A 267 6.87 -17.90 0.33
N ARG A 268 7.74 -16.97 0.74
CA ARG A 268 9.17 -17.00 0.37
C ARG A 268 9.90 -18.29 0.77
N PHE A 269 9.34 -19.09 1.68
CA PHE A 269 9.92 -20.38 2.03
C PHE A 269 9.69 -21.44 0.96
N HIS A 270 8.66 -21.26 0.13
CA HIS A 270 8.40 -22.08 -1.07
C HIS A 270 9.26 -21.62 -2.26
N SER A 271 9.37 -20.31 -2.49
CA SER A 271 10.29 -19.69 -3.44
C SER A 271 10.53 -18.24 -3.06
N GLN A 272 11.75 -17.74 -3.23
CA GLN A 272 12.07 -16.31 -3.14
C GLN A 272 11.84 -15.60 -4.48
N ASN A 273 11.80 -16.37 -5.57
CA ASN A 273 11.57 -15.89 -6.92
C ASN A 273 10.05 -15.72 -7.16
N PRO A 274 9.58 -14.51 -7.56
CA PRO A 274 8.18 -14.28 -7.93
C PRO A 274 7.66 -15.16 -9.07
N GLU A 275 8.52 -15.61 -9.97
CA GLU A 275 8.15 -16.56 -11.05
C GLU A 275 7.65 -17.90 -10.45
N GLY A 276 8.26 -18.36 -9.36
CA GLY A 276 7.78 -19.53 -8.64
C GLY A 276 6.40 -19.34 -7.99
N LEU A 277 6.02 -18.11 -7.61
CA LEU A 277 4.66 -17.79 -7.21
C LEU A 277 3.70 -17.91 -8.41
N TRP A 278 4.09 -17.40 -9.60
CA TRP A 278 3.24 -17.49 -10.79
C TRP A 278 3.05 -18.94 -11.25
N ASP A 279 4.10 -19.78 -11.20
CA ASP A 279 4.01 -21.22 -11.48
C ASP A 279 2.98 -21.90 -10.55
N TRP A 280 3.03 -21.57 -9.26
CA TRP A 280 2.09 -22.10 -8.28
C TRP A 280 0.65 -21.62 -8.55
N MET A 281 0.46 -20.35 -8.88
CA MET A 281 -0.86 -19.80 -9.23
C MET A 281 -1.43 -20.42 -10.51
N ASP A 282 -0.60 -20.66 -11.51
CA ASP A 282 -1.00 -21.36 -12.74
C ASP A 282 -1.41 -22.81 -12.44
N GLY A 283 -0.66 -23.51 -11.58
CA GLY A 283 -1.03 -24.85 -11.11
C GLY A 283 -2.36 -24.87 -10.31
N LEU A 284 -2.65 -23.83 -9.54
CA LEU A 284 -3.96 -23.68 -8.88
C LEU A 284 -5.08 -23.48 -9.91
N ARG A 285 -4.84 -22.69 -10.94
CA ARG A 285 -5.81 -22.39 -12.02
C ARG A 285 -6.15 -23.65 -12.81
N GLU A 286 -5.19 -24.55 -13.06
CA GLU A 286 -5.45 -25.87 -13.63
C GLU A 286 -6.41 -26.72 -12.77
N ASN A 287 -6.45 -26.46 -11.47
CA ASN A 287 -7.38 -27.09 -10.52
C ASN A 287 -8.68 -26.29 -10.29
N GLY A 288 -8.93 -25.26 -11.12
CA GLY A 288 -10.13 -24.43 -11.07
C GLY A 288 -10.11 -23.37 -9.95
N ILE A 289 -8.95 -23.05 -9.38
CA ILE A 289 -8.80 -22.03 -8.35
C ILE A 289 -8.20 -20.77 -8.96
N GLU A 290 -9.02 -19.73 -9.11
CA GLU A 290 -8.62 -18.45 -9.68
C GLU A 290 -8.04 -17.53 -8.61
N SER A 291 -6.87 -16.96 -8.91
CA SER A 291 -6.22 -15.94 -8.11
C SER A 291 -5.50 -14.92 -8.98
N LEU A 292 -5.21 -13.76 -8.42
CA LEU A 292 -4.35 -12.73 -9.00
C LEU A 292 -3.35 -12.23 -7.96
N ALA A 293 -2.22 -11.72 -8.42
CA ALA A 293 -1.21 -11.10 -7.58
C ALA A 293 -1.10 -9.61 -7.91
N ILE A 294 -0.88 -8.78 -6.88
CA ILE A 294 -0.80 -7.33 -6.99
C ILE A 294 0.56 -6.89 -6.44
N PRO A 295 1.55 -6.62 -7.31
CA PRO A 295 2.81 -6.03 -6.88
C PRO A 295 2.59 -4.68 -6.19
N HIS A 296 3.35 -4.43 -5.12
CA HIS A 296 3.26 -3.19 -4.38
C HIS A 296 4.62 -2.72 -3.85
N ASN A 297 4.67 -1.46 -3.39
CA ASN A 297 5.91 -0.79 -3.00
C ASN A 297 7.03 -0.92 -4.05
N SER A 298 6.68 -0.83 -5.30
CA SER A 298 7.67 -0.91 -6.37
C SER A 298 8.68 0.23 -6.29
N ASN A 299 8.30 1.42 -5.75
CA ASN A 299 9.20 2.53 -5.44
C ASN A 299 10.39 2.11 -4.55
N GLY A 300 10.19 1.13 -3.65
CA GLY A 300 11.22 0.55 -2.78
C GLY A 300 11.93 -0.68 -3.35
N SER A 301 11.76 -1.00 -4.64
CA SER A 301 12.25 -2.23 -5.24
C SER A 301 13.70 -2.18 -5.76
N ASN A 302 14.33 -1.03 -5.71
CA ASN A 302 15.69 -0.84 -6.27
C ASN A 302 15.80 -1.24 -7.75
N GLY A 303 14.79 -0.92 -8.53
CA GLY A 303 14.72 -1.27 -9.96
C GLY A 303 14.38 -2.74 -10.27
N GLN A 304 14.14 -3.56 -9.24
CA GLN A 304 13.94 -5.00 -9.42
C GLN A 304 12.50 -5.38 -9.79
N MET A 305 11.50 -4.54 -9.48
CA MET A 305 10.11 -4.88 -9.76
C MET A 305 9.78 -4.92 -11.25
N PHE A 306 10.35 -3.98 -12.03
CA PHE A 306 10.07 -3.80 -13.46
C PHE A 306 11.36 -3.81 -14.31
N LYS A 307 12.21 -4.81 -14.07
CA LYS A 307 13.43 -5.05 -14.85
C LYS A 307 13.12 -5.75 -16.19
N LEU A 308 14.05 -5.67 -17.13
CA LEU A 308 13.93 -6.28 -18.47
C LEU A 308 14.65 -7.62 -18.60
N VAL A 309 14.87 -8.28 -17.47
CA VAL A 309 15.44 -9.63 -17.38
C VAL A 309 14.63 -10.43 -16.37
N ASP A 310 14.60 -11.74 -16.53
CA ASP A 310 13.99 -12.68 -15.59
C ASP A 310 14.82 -12.83 -14.29
N TRP A 311 14.45 -13.77 -13.43
CA TRP A 311 15.19 -14.03 -12.20
C TRP A 311 16.58 -14.59 -12.44
N ALA A 312 16.77 -15.38 -13.51
CA ALA A 312 18.06 -15.93 -13.88
C ALA A 312 19.01 -14.89 -14.52
N GLY A 313 18.47 -13.74 -14.93
CA GLY A 313 19.20 -12.66 -15.60
C GLY A 313 19.13 -12.74 -17.12
N ASP A 314 18.33 -13.63 -17.68
CA ASP A 314 18.09 -13.73 -19.12
C ASP A 314 17.09 -12.66 -19.59
N PRO A 315 17.19 -12.13 -20.82
CA PRO A 315 16.21 -11.19 -21.38
C PRO A 315 14.79 -11.75 -21.34
N LEU A 316 13.79 -10.88 -21.04
CA LEU A 316 12.40 -11.28 -21.05
C LEU A 316 11.97 -11.81 -22.40
N ASP A 317 11.14 -12.85 -22.41
CA ASP A 317 10.52 -13.46 -23.56
C ASP A 317 8.98 -13.44 -23.47
N ASP A 318 8.32 -13.98 -24.48
CA ASP A 318 6.85 -14.02 -24.55
C ASP A 318 6.25 -14.94 -23.48
N ASP A 319 6.92 -16.03 -23.12
CA ASP A 319 6.43 -16.97 -22.09
C ASP A 319 6.40 -16.28 -20.73
N TYR A 320 7.49 -15.60 -20.33
CA TYR A 320 7.55 -14.77 -19.12
C TYR A 320 6.48 -13.68 -19.14
N SER A 321 6.40 -12.95 -20.25
CA SER A 321 5.49 -11.80 -20.39
C SER A 321 4.02 -12.21 -20.25
N ASN A 322 3.63 -13.29 -20.92
CA ASN A 322 2.27 -13.85 -20.86
C ASN A 322 1.95 -14.42 -19.47
N GLN A 323 2.89 -15.10 -18.83
CA GLN A 323 2.72 -15.64 -17.48
C GLN A 323 2.52 -14.50 -16.48
N ARG A 324 3.36 -13.46 -16.53
CA ARG A 324 3.24 -12.29 -15.66
C ARG A 324 1.92 -11.56 -15.87
N ALA A 325 1.57 -11.21 -17.10
CA ALA A 325 0.33 -10.50 -17.41
C ALA A 325 -0.92 -11.27 -16.95
N ARG A 326 -0.90 -12.61 -17.04
CA ARG A 326 -1.97 -13.48 -16.56
C ARG A 326 -2.09 -13.46 -15.03
N ASN A 327 -0.97 -13.43 -14.32
CA ASN A 327 -0.95 -13.51 -12.85
C ASN A 327 -0.98 -12.14 -12.16
N GLU A 328 -0.38 -11.10 -12.77
CA GLU A 328 -0.31 -9.73 -12.24
C GLU A 328 -1.12 -8.75 -13.12
N PRO A 329 -2.47 -8.81 -13.14
CA PRO A 329 -3.26 -7.88 -13.94
C PRO A 329 -3.33 -6.47 -13.37
N LEU A 330 -2.99 -6.28 -12.10
CA LEU A 330 -3.04 -5.03 -11.36
C LEU A 330 -1.68 -4.71 -10.72
N VAL A 331 -1.48 -3.44 -10.40
CA VAL A 331 -0.39 -2.95 -9.57
C VAL A 331 -0.91 -1.90 -8.58
N GLU A 332 -0.36 -1.89 -7.38
CA GLU A 332 -0.63 -0.86 -6.38
C GLU A 332 0.28 0.35 -6.65
N ILE A 333 -0.35 1.49 -7.02
CA ILE A 333 0.37 2.71 -7.42
C ILE A 333 0.67 3.64 -6.24
N THR A 334 -0.06 3.51 -5.15
CA THR A 334 0.09 4.36 -3.95
C THR A 334 -0.35 3.64 -2.69
N GLN A 335 0.34 3.90 -1.60
CA GLN A 335 0.03 3.43 -0.25
C GLN A 335 0.79 4.30 0.78
N VAL A 336 0.69 3.97 2.07
CA VAL A 336 1.33 4.73 3.16
C VAL A 336 2.84 4.94 2.97
N LYS A 337 3.56 4.01 2.37
CA LYS A 337 4.99 4.17 2.03
C LYS A 337 5.24 4.92 0.71
N GLY A 338 4.32 5.80 0.31
CA GLY A 338 4.43 6.72 -0.80
C GLY A 338 3.91 6.19 -2.12
N THR A 339 4.08 7.02 -3.15
CA THR A 339 3.64 6.74 -4.52
C THR A 339 4.63 5.86 -5.29
N SER A 340 4.09 5.04 -6.18
CA SER A 340 4.83 4.30 -7.22
C SER A 340 4.44 4.74 -8.64
N ASP A 341 3.70 5.86 -8.83
CA ASP A 341 3.34 6.37 -10.17
C ASP A 341 4.59 6.71 -10.98
N THR A 342 5.29 7.74 -10.56
CA THR A 342 6.53 8.19 -11.20
C THR A 342 7.45 8.90 -10.21
N HIS A 343 8.63 9.32 -10.70
CA HIS A 343 9.65 10.00 -9.91
C HIS A 343 10.20 11.21 -10.67
N PRO A 344 10.56 12.36 -10.02
CA PRO A 344 11.08 13.55 -10.70
C PRO A 344 12.32 13.30 -11.57
N LEU A 345 13.13 12.29 -11.25
CA LEU A 345 14.29 11.92 -12.09
C LEU A 345 13.89 11.22 -13.39
N LEU A 346 12.73 10.57 -13.43
CA LEU A 346 12.17 9.88 -14.59
C LEU A 346 11.29 10.84 -15.41
N SER A 347 10.37 11.54 -14.76
CA SER A 347 9.36 12.42 -15.37
C SER A 347 9.71 13.90 -15.14
N LYS A 348 10.72 14.38 -15.84
CA LYS A 348 11.28 15.76 -15.64
C LYS A 348 10.33 16.89 -16.03
N ASN A 349 9.34 16.61 -16.87
CA ASN A 349 8.38 17.59 -17.38
C ASN A 349 7.02 17.49 -16.69
N ASP A 350 6.90 16.66 -15.65
CA ASP A 350 5.70 16.51 -14.83
C ASP A 350 5.91 17.24 -13.50
N GLU A 351 5.28 18.38 -13.32
CA GLU A 351 5.33 19.19 -12.09
C GLU A 351 4.69 18.48 -10.87
N TRP A 352 4.00 17.37 -11.10
CA TRP A 352 3.33 16.57 -10.07
C TRP A 352 4.05 15.26 -9.76
N ALA A 353 5.26 15.09 -10.29
CA ALA A 353 6.03 13.84 -10.15
C ALA A 353 6.63 13.65 -8.75
N ASP A 354 6.71 14.68 -7.92
CA ASP A 354 7.32 14.69 -6.59
C ASP A 354 6.35 14.38 -5.45
N PHE A 355 5.20 13.76 -5.76
CA PHE A 355 4.16 13.45 -4.78
C PHE A 355 4.55 12.29 -3.88
N GLU A 356 4.61 12.54 -2.56
CA GLU A 356 4.84 11.52 -1.51
C GLU A 356 5.96 10.52 -1.87
N ILE A 357 7.13 11.05 -2.20
CA ILE A 357 8.29 10.23 -2.58
C ILE A 357 8.97 9.64 -1.34
N MET A 358 8.85 8.34 -1.16
CA MET A 358 9.64 7.56 -0.20
C MET A 358 10.82 6.92 -0.93
N GLN A 359 12.01 7.42 -0.68
CA GLN A 359 13.22 7.13 -1.47
C GLN A 359 14.00 5.89 -1.03
N PHE A 360 13.56 5.17 0.01
CA PHE A 360 14.30 4.07 0.57
C PHE A 360 13.75 2.71 0.14
N ARG A 361 14.64 1.71 0.06
CA ARG A 361 14.24 0.30 -0.03
C ARG A 361 13.50 -0.07 1.25
N VAL A 362 12.44 -0.85 1.13
CA VAL A 362 11.56 -1.17 2.27
C VAL A 362 12.36 -1.76 3.44
N ALA A 363 12.06 -1.29 4.64
CA ALA A 363 12.71 -1.69 5.90
C ALA A 363 14.25 -1.48 5.94
N THR A 364 14.78 -0.57 5.13
CA THR A 364 16.21 -0.22 5.11
C THR A 364 16.41 1.30 5.10
N PHE A 365 17.68 1.75 5.20
CA PHE A 365 18.11 3.13 4.96
C PHE A 365 18.83 3.30 3.62
N LEU A 366 18.77 2.29 2.76
CA LEU A 366 19.42 2.30 1.47
C LEU A 366 18.53 2.98 0.44
N GLN A 367 19.11 3.83 -0.39
CA GLN A 367 18.37 4.47 -1.48
C GLN A 367 17.88 3.44 -2.49
N SER A 368 16.67 3.63 -2.99
CA SER A 368 16.08 2.83 -4.07
C SER A 368 16.40 3.45 -5.41
N GLU A 369 16.80 2.65 -6.40
CA GLU A 369 16.99 3.10 -7.78
C GLU A 369 15.62 3.38 -8.42
N PRO A 370 15.39 4.58 -8.99
CA PRO A 370 14.09 4.90 -9.59
C PRO A 370 13.77 4.09 -10.85
N SER A 371 14.73 3.88 -11.76
CA SER A 371 14.46 3.13 -12.98
C SER A 371 14.15 1.67 -12.69
N GLY A 372 13.02 1.18 -13.18
CA GLY A 372 12.49 -0.16 -12.87
C GLY A 372 11.73 -0.26 -11.56
N SER A 373 11.51 0.88 -10.87
CA SER A 373 10.78 0.97 -9.60
C SER A 373 9.42 1.65 -9.73
N TYR A 374 9.13 2.35 -10.82
CA TYR A 374 7.92 3.15 -10.98
C TYR A 374 7.06 2.66 -12.14
N VAL A 375 5.75 2.76 -11.96
CA VAL A 375 4.73 2.18 -12.86
C VAL A 375 4.76 2.81 -14.24
N ARG A 376 4.92 4.14 -14.34
CA ARG A 376 4.99 4.83 -15.63
C ARG A 376 6.22 4.43 -16.44
N ASP A 377 7.37 4.25 -15.78
CA ASP A 377 8.59 3.70 -16.40
C ASP A 377 8.37 2.24 -16.88
N ALA A 378 7.62 1.45 -16.10
CA ALA A 378 7.25 0.09 -16.51
C ALA A 378 6.36 0.07 -17.75
N TYR A 379 5.37 0.96 -17.85
CA TYR A 379 4.54 1.09 -19.03
C TYR A 379 5.36 1.43 -20.28
N LEU A 380 6.30 2.38 -20.17
CA LEU A 380 7.20 2.74 -21.28
C LEU A 380 8.12 1.59 -21.70
N LYS A 381 8.65 0.83 -20.72
CA LYS A 381 9.42 -0.38 -20.96
C LYS A 381 8.60 -1.46 -21.66
N GLY A 382 7.34 -1.61 -21.26
CA GLY A 382 6.42 -2.53 -21.89
C GLY A 382 6.13 -2.19 -23.35
N LEU A 383 5.91 -0.90 -23.68
CA LEU A 383 5.79 -0.45 -25.06
C LEU A 383 7.06 -0.69 -25.87
N ALA A 384 8.24 -0.52 -25.26
CA ALA A 384 9.50 -0.78 -25.93
C ALA A 384 9.71 -2.28 -26.25
N LEU A 385 9.19 -3.19 -25.41
CA LEU A 385 9.16 -4.62 -25.71
C LEU A 385 8.23 -4.91 -26.90
N GLU A 386 7.03 -4.29 -26.94
CA GLU A 386 6.11 -4.42 -28.08
C GLU A 386 6.70 -3.89 -29.38
N ASP A 387 7.39 -2.73 -29.35
CA ASP A 387 8.12 -2.19 -30.52
C ASP A 387 9.25 -3.12 -31.00
N ALA A 388 9.80 -3.92 -30.09
CA ALA A 388 10.78 -4.97 -30.40
C ALA A 388 10.14 -6.31 -30.85
N GLY A 389 8.82 -6.41 -30.92
CA GLY A 389 8.07 -7.59 -31.33
C GLY A 389 7.86 -8.64 -30.24
N LEU A 390 7.94 -8.24 -28.97
CA LEU A 390 7.70 -9.10 -27.81
C LEU A 390 6.37 -8.73 -27.13
N GLU A 391 5.84 -9.65 -26.33
CA GLU A 391 4.67 -9.38 -25.49
C GLU A 391 5.02 -8.44 -24.33
N ASN A 392 4.02 -7.63 -23.90
CA ASN A 392 4.19 -6.64 -22.84
C ASN A 392 3.77 -7.18 -21.47
N PRO A 393 4.69 -7.44 -20.54
CA PRO A 393 4.38 -7.95 -19.21
C PRO A 393 3.81 -6.88 -18.26
N TYR A 394 3.79 -5.60 -18.65
CA TYR A 394 3.51 -4.45 -17.80
C TYR A 394 2.18 -3.75 -18.12
N LYS A 395 1.23 -4.46 -18.77
CA LYS A 395 -0.12 -3.93 -19.06
C LYS A 395 -1.07 -4.09 -17.88
N PHE A 396 -0.68 -3.60 -16.70
CA PHE A 396 -1.54 -3.68 -15.51
C PHE A 396 -2.52 -2.51 -15.38
N GLY A 397 -3.63 -2.76 -14.67
CA GLY A 397 -4.50 -1.73 -14.12
C GLY A 397 -3.96 -1.19 -12.80
N LEU A 398 -4.50 -0.07 -12.34
CA LEU A 398 -4.05 0.65 -11.16
C LEU A 398 -5.02 0.50 -10.00
N ILE A 399 -4.51 0.25 -8.80
CA ILE A 399 -5.23 0.40 -7.53
C ILE A 399 -4.38 1.17 -6.53
N GLY A 400 -5.01 1.74 -5.51
CA GLY A 400 -4.38 2.18 -4.27
C GLY A 400 -4.74 1.23 -3.13
N SER A 401 -3.94 1.21 -2.09
CA SER A 401 -4.21 0.45 -0.86
C SER A 401 -3.52 1.12 0.33
N SER A 402 -3.72 0.60 1.55
CA SER A 402 -3.16 1.24 2.74
C SER A 402 -1.81 0.68 3.17
N ASP A 403 -1.61 -0.61 3.13
CA ASP A 403 -0.53 -1.32 3.80
C ASP A 403 -0.53 -1.05 5.33
N THR A 404 -1.73 -0.88 5.91
CA THR A 404 -1.88 -0.68 7.34
C THR A 404 -1.43 -1.91 8.12
N HIS A 405 -0.75 -1.69 9.25
CA HIS A 405 -0.36 -2.75 10.18
C HIS A 405 -1.11 -2.65 11.52
N VAL A 406 -2.25 -1.94 11.52
CA VAL A 406 -3.14 -1.81 12.67
C VAL A 406 -4.58 -2.26 12.36
N ALA A 407 -4.76 -3.04 11.29
CA ALA A 407 -6.05 -3.52 10.77
C ALA A 407 -7.00 -2.41 10.26
N ALA A 408 -6.57 -1.16 10.27
CA ALA A 408 -7.37 0.02 10.03
C ALA A 408 -6.56 1.09 9.27
N PRO A 409 -6.89 1.44 8.02
CA PRO A 409 -6.23 2.51 7.29
C PRO A 409 -6.59 3.91 7.81
N SER A 410 -5.65 4.86 7.67
CA SER A 410 -5.92 6.30 7.76
C SER A 410 -6.24 6.82 6.36
N LEU A 411 -7.50 7.12 6.07
CA LEU A 411 -7.93 7.56 4.73
C LEU A 411 -7.95 9.09 4.57
N TYR A 412 -7.75 9.83 5.65
CA TYR A 412 -7.80 11.29 5.68
C TYR A 412 -6.61 11.84 6.44
N GLU A 413 -6.05 12.93 5.96
CA GLU A 413 -4.88 13.59 6.54
C GLU A 413 -5.09 14.03 7.99
N GLU A 414 -6.29 14.53 8.33
CA GLU A 414 -6.63 14.98 9.67
C GLU A 414 -6.80 13.85 10.70
N ASP A 415 -7.02 12.62 10.23
CA ASP A 415 -7.23 11.44 11.06
C ASP A 415 -6.03 10.49 11.00
N TYR A 416 -4.86 10.97 10.59
CA TYR A 416 -3.67 10.15 10.41
C TYR A 416 -3.19 9.56 11.73
N HIS A 417 -3.23 8.24 11.85
CA HIS A 417 -2.75 7.48 13.00
C HIS A 417 -1.55 6.58 12.69
N ALA A 418 -0.95 6.81 11.53
CA ALA A 418 0.22 6.10 11.02
C ALA A 418 -0.02 4.60 10.74
N LYS A 419 1.04 3.81 10.64
CA LYS A 419 1.00 2.46 10.10
C LYS A 419 1.44 1.38 11.08
N VAL A 420 2.42 1.67 11.97
CA VAL A 420 3.25 0.64 12.62
C VAL A 420 2.91 0.51 14.12
N GLY A 421 1.63 0.63 14.45
CA GLY A 421 1.13 0.37 15.79
C GLY A 421 1.68 1.34 16.84
N VAL A 422 2.26 0.83 17.92
CA VAL A 422 2.80 1.65 19.01
C VAL A 422 4.12 2.34 18.64
N MET A 423 4.68 2.06 17.47
CA MET A 423 5.99 2.57 17.07
C MET A 423 5.93 3.96 16.46
N ASP A 424 4.79 4.35 15.89
CA ASP A 424 4.58 5.60 15.16
C ASP A 424 3.24 6.28 15.47
N SER A 425 2.53 5.81 16.49
CA SER A 425 1.22 6.37 16.88
C SER A 425 1.33 7.78 17.49
N ASP A 426 2.45 8.13 18.11
CA ASP A 426 2.69 9.46 18.67
C ASP A 426 3.33 10.38 17.62
N PRO A 427 2.86 11.63 17.44
CA PRO A 427 3.45 12.59 16.49
C PRO A 427 4.96 12.80 16.63
N SER A 428 5.49 12.72 17.85
CA SER A 428 6.94 12.82 18.05
C SER A 428 7.69 11.55 17.62
N ASP A 429 7.04 10.37 17.66
CA ASP A 429 7.65 9.11 17.19
C ASP A 429 7.71 9.03 15.67
N ARG A 430 6.69 9.55 14.96
CA ARG A 430 6.67 9.62 13.49
C ARG A 430 7.34 10.88 12.93
N GLY A 431 7.89 11.72 13.80
CA GLY A 431 8.80 12.81 13.42
C GLY A 431 8.12 14.10 12.94
N SER A 432 6.82 14.26 13.09
CA SER A 432 6.09 15.51 12.75
C SER A 432 6.21 16.57 13.85
N VAL A 433 6.36 16.16 15.11
CA VAL A 433 6.44 17.04 16.29
C VAL A 433 7.80 16.87 16.97
N PRO A 434 8.41 17.99 17.51
CA PRO A 434 9.73 17.92 18.13
C PRO A 434 9.76 17.04 19.38
N ILE A 435 10.85 16.30 19.56
CA ILE A 435 11.13 15.64 20.82
C ILE A 435 11.63 16.64 21.87
N THR A 436 11.14 16.53 23.10
CA THR A 436 11.47 17.48 24.17
C THR A 436 11.86 16.79 25.48
N GLY A 437 12.29 17.57 26.50
CA GLY A 437 12.50 17.12 27.86
C GLY A 437 13.51 15.98 28.01
N ILE A 438 13.18 15.02 28.87
CA ILE A 438 14.02 13.86 29.18
C ILE A 438 14.25 12.98 27.96
N ARG A 439 13.20 12.81 27.14
CA ARG A 439 13.24 12.00 25.90
C ARG A 439 14.28 12.53 24.93
N ARG A 440 14.33 13.87 24.71
CA ARG A 440 15.37 14.54 23.91
C ARG A 440 16.79 14.27 24.47
N GLY A 441 16.97 14.35 25.79
CA GLY A 441 18.27 14.08 26.42
C GLY A 441 18.73 12.65 26.19
N ILE A 442 17.84 11.67 26.33
CA ILE A 442 18.14 10.26 26.09
C ILE A 442 18.42 10.01 24.61
N ALA A 443 17.61 10.53 23.69
CA ALA A 443 17.78 10.35 22.26
C ALA A 443 19.13 10.94 21.78
N ASN A 444 19.52 12.14 22.23
CA ASN A 444 20.83 12.74 21.92
C ASN A 444 22.01 11.88 22.39
N GLN A 445 21.89 11.23 23.54
CA GLN A 445 22.98 10.45 24.10
C GLN A 445 23.11 9.06 23.44
N PHE A 446 22.00 8.43 23.08
CA PHE A 446 21.99 7.01 22.73
C PHE A 446 21.51 6.72 21.30
N MET A 447 20.86 7.70 20.64
CA MET A 447 20.23 7.54 19.34
C MET A 447 20.50 8.74 18.43
N PRO A 448 21.71 9.34 18.42
CA PRO A 448 21.95 10.58 17.68
C PRO A 448 21.75 10.42 16.18
N SER A 449 22.00 9.22 15.62
CA SER A 449 21.78 8.91 14.19
C SER A 449 20.31 8.86 13.79
N PHE A 450 19.39 8.83 14.77
CA PHE A 450 17.95 8.83 14.53
C PHE A 450 17.35 10.24 14.61
N LEU A 451 18.18 11.25 14.83
CA LEU A 451 17.72 12.62 15.02
C LEU A 451 18.11 13.50 13.86
N LYS A 452 17.19 14.40 13.52
CA LYS A 452 17.38 15.48 12.56
C LYS A 452 17.10 16.81 13.24
N ASP A 453 18.00 17.77 13.06
CA ASP A 453 17.78 19.14 13.50
C ASP A 453 17.11 19.94 12.38
N VAL A 454 15.94 20.53 12.67
CA VAL A 454 15.22 21.41 11.77
C VAL A 454 14.82 22.66 12.57
N ASP A 455 15.24 23.84 12.12
CA ASP A 455 14.95 25.14 12.72
C ASP A 455 15.26 25.21 14.24
N GLY A 456 16.30 24.51 14.69
CA GLY A 456 16.73 24.45 16.09
C GLY A 456 15.92 23.49 16.97
N ASN A 457 14.98 22.77 16.41
CA ASN A 457 14.25 21.69 17.05
C ASN A 457 14.77 20.32 16.59
N GLN A 458 14.64 19.31 17.44
CA GLN A 458 15.05 17.93 17.12
C GLN A 458 13.82 17.03 16.91
N TYR A 459 13.89 16.25 15.85
CA TYR A 459 12.84 15.33 15.43
C TYR A 459 13.43 13.93 15.24
N PHE A 460 12.62 12.89 15.44
CA PHE A 460 12.94 11.58 14.91
C PHE A 460 12.77 11.59 13.38
N ALA A 461 13.75 11.06 12.66
CA ALA A 461 13.78 11.05 11.20
C ALA A 461 14.59 9.86 10.66
N ALA A 462 14.62 8.77 11.39
CA ALA A 462 15.57 7.70 11.14
C ALA A 462 15.16 6.74 10.04
N ARG A 463 13.86 6.65 9.76
CA ARG A 463 13.31 5.59 8.89
C ARG A 463 12.53 6.12 7.70
N GLY A 464 12.46 7.46 7.58
CA GLY A 464 11.63 8.11 6.59
C GLY A 464 10.13 8.04 6.90
N ASP A 465 9.74 7.70 8.14
CA ASP A 465 8.33 7.67 8.57
C ASP A 465 7.67 9.05 8.35
N GLU A 466 8.43 10.12 8.51
CA GLU A 466 7.98 11.49 8.22
C GLU A 466 7.70 11.76 6.73
N LEU A 467 8.19 10.90 5.84
CA LEU A 467 7.95 10.95 4.39
C LEU A 467 6.75 10.09 3.96
N TRP A 468 6.15 9.32 4.89
CA TRP A 468 5.01 8.50 4.56
C TRP A 468 3.79 9.35 4.27
N GLY A 469 2.95 8.88 3.33
CA GLY A 469 1.65 9.47 3.03
C GLY A 469 0.55 8.95 3.94
N ALA A 470 -0.66 9.45 3.74
CA ALA A 470 -1.86 8.77 4.19
C ALA A 470 -2.10 7.51 3.34
N SER A 471 -3.16 6.75 3.64
CA SER A 471 -3.44 5.51 2.91
C SER A 471 -3.92 5.77 1.48
N GLY A 472 -3.56 4.87 0.56
CA GLY A 472 -4.25 4.71 -0.71
C GLY A 472 -5.57 3.97 -0.57
N LEU A 473 -6.40 4.03 -1.62
CA LEU A 473 -7.68 3.34 -1.69
C LEU A 473 -7.91 2.77 -3.10
N ALA A 474 -8.40 1.53 -3.19
CA ALA A 474 -8.80 0.92 -4.45
C ALA A 474 -10.20 1.35 -4.84
N GLY A 475 -10.36 1.83 -6.06
CA GLY A 475 -11.64 2.03 -6.71
C GLY A 475 -11.86 1.00 -7.83
N VAL A 476 -13.08 0.53 -8.01
CA VAL A 476 -13.42 -0.43 -9.06
C VAL A 476 -14.81 -0.14 -9.65
N TRP A 477 -14.93 -0.26 -10.96
CA TRP A 477 -16.21 -0.21 -11.66
C TRP A 477 -16.72 -1.64 -11.91
N ALA A 478 -17.70 -2.08 -11.13
CA ALA A 478 -18.28 -3.40 -11.22
C ALA A 478 -19.83 -3.35 -11.29
N GLU A 479 -20.41 -4.37 -11.86
CA GLU A 479 -21.84 -4.49 -12.06
C GLU A 479 -22.60 -4.63 -10.73
N GLU A 480 -21.98 -5.33 -9.75
CA GLU A 480 -22.54 -5.60 -8.43
C GLU A 480 -21.43 -5.62 -7.36
N ASN A 481 -21.81 -5.40 -6.10
CA ASN A 481 -20.88 -5.60 -4.96
C ASN A 481 -20.86 -7.08 -4.57
N THR A 482 -20.20 -7.90 -5.40
CA THR A 482 -19.98 -9.34 -5.15
C THR A 482 -18.53 -9.70 -5.43
N ARG A 483 -18.03 -10.79 -4.84
CA ARG A 483 -16.66 -11.30 -5.09
C ARG A 483 -16.41 -11.47 -6.57
N GLU A 484 -17.35 -12.13 -7.26
CA GLU A 484 -17.27 -12.45 -8.68
C GLU A 484 -17.21 -11.18 -9.52
N ALA A 485 -18.16 -10.25 -9.35
CA ALA A 485 -18.27 -9.05 -10.17
C ALA A 485 -17.06 -8.12 -9.96
N ILE A 486 -16.62 -7.92 -8.71
CA ILE A 486 -15.45 -7.10 -8.41
C ILE A 486 -14.16 -7.78 -8.90
N TYR A 487 -14.00 -9.09 -8.69
CA TYR A 487 -12.83 -9.82 -9.19
C TYR A 487 -12.75 -9.81 -10.72
N ASP A 488 -13.88 -9.98 -11.41
CA ASP A 488 -13.93 -9.91 -12.86
C ASP A 488 -13.60 -8.49 -13.37
N ALA A 489 -13.97 -7.43 -12.62
CA ALA A 489 -13.55 -6.06 -12.89
C ALA A 489 -12.05 -5.86 -12.67
N PHE A 490 -11.44 -6.48 -11.66
CA PHE A 490 -9.99 -6.53 -11.49
C PHE A 490 -9.30 -7.16 -12.70
N ARG A 491 -9.85 -8.26 -13.21
CA ARG A 491 -9.33 -8.92 -14.41
C ARG A 491 -9.46 -8.05 -15.67
N ARG A 492 -10.55 -7.30 -15.80
CA ARG A 492 -10.73 -6.32 -16.89
C ARG A 492 -9.88 -5.06 -16.69
N LYS A 493 -9.22 -4.91 -15.51
CA LYS A 493 -8.45 -3.72 -15.12
C LYS A 493 -9.32 -2.45 -15.09
N GLU A 494 -10.62 -2.60 -14.87
CA GLU A 494 -11.55 -1.49 -14.77
C GLU A 494 -11.53 -0.90 -13.37
N THR A 495 -10.31 -0.48 -12.99
CA THR A 495 -9.92 -0.05 -11.65
C THR A 495 -9.27 1.33 -11.71
N PHE A 496 -9.30 2.00 -10.58
CA PHE A 496 -8.63 3.27 -10.36
C PHE A 496 -8.12 3.36 -8.93
N ALA A 497 -7.08 4.14 -8.72
CA ALA A 497 -6.49 4.39 -7.41
C ALA A 497 -6.88 5.77 -6.90
N THR A 498 -6.99 5.94 -5.58
CA THR A 498 -7.00 7.25 -4.94
C THR A 498 -5.99 7.29 -3.80
N THR A 499 -5.68 8.48 -3.31
CA THR A 499 -4.80 8.68 -2.15
C THR A 499 -5.56 8.69 -0.82
N GLY A 500 -6.82 8.21 -0.79
CA GLY A 500 -7.68 8.15 0.40
C GLY A 500 -9.09 8.66 0.14
N PRO A 501 -9.27 9.92 -0.32
CA PRO A 501 -10.60 10.42 -0.70
C PRO A 501 -11.24 9.57 -1.81
N ARG A 502 -12.57 9.40 -1.75
CA ARG A 502 -13.33 8.60 -2.72
C ARG A 502 -13.62 9.38 -4.01
N ILE A 503 -12.56 9.91 -4.64
CA ILE A 503 -12.63 10.53 -5.95
C ILE A 503 -13.02 9.46 -6.97
N LYS A 504 -14.10 9.68 -7.74
CA LYS A 504 -14.51 8.78 -8.81
C LYS A 504 -13.90 9.21 -10.12
N VAL A 505 -13.35 8.26 -10.86
CA VAL A 505 -12.76 8.51 -12.18
C VAL A 505 -13.40 7.56 -13.19
N ARG A 506 -13.94 8.11 -14.29
CA ARG A 506 -14.27 7.34 -15.49
C ARG A 506 -13.40 7.80 -16.64
N PHE A 507 -12.94 6.83 -17.42
CA PHE A 507 -12.10 7.09 -18.57
C PHE A 507 -12.46 6.15 -19.69
N PHE A 508 -12.81 6.71 -20.85
CA PHE A 508 -13.19 5.96 -22.05
C PHE A 508 -12.45 6.54 -23.26
N ALA A 509 -12.14 5.67 -24.22
CA ALA A 509 -11.64 6.08 -25.53
C ALA A 509 -12.57 5.55 -26.63
N GLY A 510 -12.65 6.24 -27.76
CA GLY A 510 -13.46 5.80 -28.87
C GLY A 510 -13.21 6.60 -30.15
N HIS A 511 -13.89 6.23 -31.21
CA HIS A 511 -13.84 6.91 -32.50
C HIS A 511 -15.18 7.59 -32.80
N GLY A 512 -15.14 8.85 -33.25
CA GLY A 512 -16.34 9.58 -33.66
C GLY A 512 -17.28 9.98 -32.53
N LEU A 513 -16.77 10.04 -31.28
CA LEU A 513 -17.51 10.56 -30.13
C LEU A 513 -17.81 12.07 -30.37
N GLN A 514 -19.00 12.52 -29.98
CA GLN A 514 -19.44 13.90 -30.17
C GLN A 514 -19.68 14.57 -28.82
N GLU A 515 -19.49 15.89 -28.73
CA GLU A 515 -19.70 16.66 -27.49
C GLU A 515 -21.12 16.52 -26.94
N GLU A 516 -22.12 16.35 -27.82
CA GLU A 516 -23.51 16.16 -27.44
C GLU A 516 -23.72 14.91 -26.56
N LEU A 517 -22.83 13.91 -26.68
CA LEU A 517 -22.85 12.72 -25.83
C LEU A 517 -22.68 13.08 -24.34
N LEU A 518 -21.86 14.10 -24.02
CA LEU A 518 -21.62 14.52 -22.64
C LEU A 518 -22.86 15.08 -21.93
N GLN A 519 -23.87 15.49 -22.73
CA GLN A 519 -25.15 15.98 -22.21
C GLN A 519 -26.26 14.93 -22.19
N SER A 520 -25.96 13.72 -22.70
CA SER A 520 -26.94 12.65 -22.77
C SER A 520 -27.13 11.95 -21.43
N THR A 521 -28.37 11.61 -21.07
CA THR A 521 -28.68 10.74 -19.93
C THR A 521 -28.14 9.31 -20.10
N ASP A 522 -27.92 8.90 -21.36
CA ASP A 522 -27.43 7.58 -21.72
C ASP A 522 -25.92 7.58 -22.05
N MET A 523 -25.19 8.62 -21.62
CA MET A 523 -23.75 8.78 -21.90
C MET A 523 -22.98 7.52 -21.51
N VAL A 524 -23.13 7.04 -20.29
CA VAL A 524 -22.34 5.92 -19.75
C VAL A 524 -22.66 4.62 -20.50
N SER A 525 -23.92 4.29 -20.69
CA SER A 525 -24.31 3.09 -21.43
C SER A 525 -23.88 3.15 -22.90
N SER A 526 -23.92 4.32 -23.53
CA SER A 526 -23.41 4.54 -24.89
C SER A 526 -21.89 4.34 -24.96
N LEU A 527 -21.13 4.86 -23.98
CA LEU A 527 -19.68 4.69 -23.90
C LEU A 527 -19.29 3.23 -23.70
N TYR A 528 -20.01 2.47 -22.87
CA TYR A 528 -19.78 1.02 -22.75
C TYR A 528 -20.12 0.24 -24.01
N ALA A 529 -21.12 0.69 -24.79
CA ALA A 529 -21.53 0.02 -26.01
C ALA A 529 -20.60 0.27 -27.21
N THR A 530 -19.94 1.43 -27.28
CA THR A 530 -19.21 1.90 -28.48
C THR A 530 -17.77 2.30 -28.24
N GLY A 531 -17.36 2.45 -26.99
CA GLY A 531 -16.01 2.85 -26.60
C GLY A 531 -15.25 1.76 -25.84
N THR A 532 -14.01 2.05 -25.54
CA THR A 532 -13.12 1.22 -24.72
C THR A 532 -12.98 1.87 -23.35
N PRO A 533 -13.38 1.21 -22.24
CA PRO A 533 -13.18 1.71 -20.89
C PRO A 533 -11.71 1.60 -20.47
N MET A 534 -11.35 2.27 -19.35
CA MET A 534 -10.05 2.10 -18.71
C MET A 534 -9.70 0.63 -18.51
N GLY A 535 -8.42 0.29 -18.64
CA GLY A 535 -7.90 -1.07 -18.60
C GLY A 535 -7.91 -1.80 -19.94
N GLY A 536 -8.61 -1.28 -20.97
CA GLY A 536 -8.77 -1.90 -22.29
C GLY A 536 -7.76 -1.44 -23.33
N ASP A 537 -7.78 -2.15 -24.48
CA ASP A 537 -7.05 -1.81 -25.71
C ASP A 537 -8.02 -1.17 -26.71
N LEU A 538 -7.62 -0.06 -27.30
CA LEU A 538 -8.33 0.60 -28.40
C LEU A 538 -7.57 0.35 -29.72
N GLU A 539 -8.16 -0.39 -30.62
CA GLU A 539 -7.66 -0.59 -31.97
C GLU A 539 -7.96 0.66 -32.82
N LEU A 540 -6.96 1.13 -33.56
CA LEU A 540 -7.15 2.25 -34.48
C LEU A 540 -8.02 1.83 -35.68
N ASN A 541 -8.84 2.76 -36.14
CA ASN A 541 -9.63 2.61 -37.37
C ASN A 541 -9.06 3.59 -38.43
N GLY A 542 -8.07 3.13 -39.17
CA GLY A 542 -7.30 3.95 -40.08
C GLY A 542 -6.55 5.07 -39.35
N SER A 543 -6.40 6.22 -39.98
CA SER A 543 -5.76 7.40 -39.39
C SER A 543 -6.70 8.22 -38.50
N SER A 544 -7.84 7.70 -38.10
CA SER A 544 -8.80 8.41 -37.24
C SER A 544 -8.20 8.63 -35.86
N ARG A 545 -8.12 9.90 -35.42
CA ARG A 545 -7.66 10.24 -34.08
C ARG A 545 -8.66 9.74 -33.04
N PRO A 546 -8.22 9.02 -31.99
CA PRO A 546 -9.08 8.65 -30.89
C PRO A 546 -9.53 9.88 -30.09
N GLN A 547 -10.72 9.77 -29.52
CA GLN A 547 -11.28 10.75 -28.60
C GLN A 547 -11.42 10.10 -27.23
N PHE A 548 -11.20 10.90 -26.19
CA PHE A 548 -11.20 10.43 -24.82
C PHE A 548 -12.24 11.19 -24.02
N VAL A 549 -13.13 10.47 -23.34
CA VAL A 549 -14.02 11.02 -22.32
C VAL A 549 -13.38 10.83 -20.96
N VAL A 550 -13.15 11.94 -20.27
CA VAL A 550 -12.59 11.98 -18.92
C VAL A 550 -13.62 12.58 -17.98
N TRP A 551 -13.95 11.88 -16.94
CA TRP A 551 -14.94 12.30 -15.94
C TRP A 551 -14.43 12.07 -14.52
N GLY A 552 -14.20 13.14 -13.78
CA GLY A 552 -13.82 13.16 -12.38
C GLY A 552 -14.96 13.72 -11.51
N VAL A 553 -15.25 13.05 -10.40
CA VAL A 553 -16.22 13.51 -9.38
C VAL A 553 -15.54 13.49 -8.03
N ARG A 554 -15.60 14.64 -7.32
CA ARG A 554 -14.97 14.77 -5.98
C ARG A 554 -15.58 13.83 -4.95
N ASP A 555 -14.81 13.54 -3.91
CA ASP A 555 -15.36 13.02 -2.65
C ASP A 555 -16.11 14.15 -1.93
N SER A 556 -17.31 13.86 -1.42
CA SER A 556 -18.08 14.83 -0.62
C SER A 556 -17.40 15.22 0.71
N LEU A 557 -16.42 14.45 1.17
CA LEU A 557 -15.59 14.72 2.35
C LEU A 557 -14.18 15.23 1.97
N GLY A 558 -13.81 15.23 0.69
CA GLY A 558 -12.56 15.74 0.16
C GLY A 558 -12.64 17.21 -0.26
N ALA A 559 -11.52 17.75 -0.76
CA ALA A 559 -11.47 19.08 -1.34
C ALA A 559 -12.13 19.12 -2.73
N PRO A 560 -12.51 20.31 -3.24
CA PRO A 560 -12.96 20.47 -4.63
C PRO A 560 -11.88 20.06 -5.63
N LEU A 561 -12.30 19.55 -6.79
CA LEU A 561 -11.38 19.21 -7.88
C LEU A 561 -10.74 20.44 -8.47
N GLN A 562 -9.44 20.38 -8.73
CA GLN A 562 -8.70 21.45 -9.39
C GLN A 562 -8.63 21.25 -10.90
N ARG A 563 -8.28 20.03 -11.35
CA ARG A 563 -8.10 19.71 -12.77
C ARG A 563 -8.16 18.23 -13.08
N LEU A 564 -8.38 17.94 -14.36
CA LEU A 564 -8.18 16.62 -14.94
C LEU A 564 -6.95 16.64 -15.84
N GLN A 565 -6.12 15.62 -15.74
CA GLN A 565 -4.95 15.43 -16.57
C GLN A 565 -5.03 14.11 -17.35
N ILE A 566 -4.51 14.08 -18.57
CA ILE A 566 -4.17 12.85 -19.28
C ILE A 566 -2.64 12.77 -19.36
N ILE A 567 -2.11 11.64 -18.95
CA ILE A 567 -0.72 11.27 -19.12
C ILE A 567 -0.63 10.31 -20.31
N LYS A 568 0.13 10.72 -21.34
CA LYS A 568 0.45 9.93 -22.53
C LYS A 568 1.88 9.41 -22.43
N GLY A 569 2.09 8.12 -22.71
CA GLY A 569 3.41 7.58 -22.95
C GLY A 569 3.48 6.84 -24.28
N TYR A 570 4.62 6.95 -24.97
CA TYR A 570 4.88 6.27 -26.25
C TYR A 570 6.38 6.05 -26.46
N VAL A 571 6.70 5.15 -27.40
CA VAL A 571 8.08 4.89 -27.81
C VAL A 571 8.26 5.37 -29.27
N ARG A 572 9.33 6.09 -29.54
CA ARG A 572 9.67 6.55 -30.90
C ARG A 572 11.16 6.32 -31.15
N GLY A 573 11.47 5.46 -32.10
CA GLY A 573 12.86 5.15 -32.45
C GLY A 573 13.65 4.53 -31.30
N GLY A 574 13.01 3.78 -30.42
CA GLY A 574 13.61 3.16 -29.24
C GLY A 574 13.77 4.09 -28.03
N GLU A 575 13.35 5.37 -28.13
CA GLU A 575 13.38 6.32 -27.03
C GLU A 575 12.00 6.45 -26.38
N HIS A 576 11.99 6.52 -25.05
CA HIS A 576 10.80 6.69 -24.23
C HIS A 576 10.37 8.16 -24.19
N HIS A 577 9.10 8.41 -24.43
CA HIS A 577 8.49 9.74 -24.39
C HIS A 577 7.25 9.75 -23.52
N GLU A 578 7.06 10.84 -22.79
CA GLU A 578 5.84 11.09 -22.03
C GLU A 578 5.40 12.56 -22.17
N VAL A 579 4.10 12.78 -22.13
CA VAL A 579 3.49 14.11 -22.13
C VAL A 579 2.33 14.11 -21.12
N VAL A 580 2.25 15.19 -20.34
CA VAL A 580 1.13 15.45 -19.45
C VAL A 580 0.29 16.58 -20.05
N TYR A 581 -1.00 16.35 -20.21
CA TYR A 581 -1.97 17.32 -20.70
C TYR A 581 -2.99 17.60 -19.60
N ASP A 582 -3.14 18.87 -19.18
CA ASP A 582 -4.35 19.28 -18.47
C ASP A 582 -5.47 19.35 -19.49
N VAL A 583 -6.55 18.60 -19.28
CA VAL A 583 -7.65 18.45 -20.24
C VAL A 583 -8.95 19.10 -19.79
N ALA A 584 -9.07 19.43 -18.49
CA ALA A 584 -10.12 20.26 -17.94
C ALA A 584 -9.60 20.99 -16.69
N CYS A 585 -9.95 22.26 -16.56
CA CYS A 585 -9.63 23.11 -15.41
C CYS A 585 -10.92 23.45 -14.66
N SER A 586 -10.84 23.66 -13.34
CA SER A 586 -11.95 24.18 -12.55
C SER A 586 -12.19 25.67 -12.81
N ASP A 587 -13.27 26.19 -12.24
CA ASP A 587 -13.58 27.61 -12.18
C ASP A 587 -13.72 28.33 -13.54
N GLY A 588 -14.07 27.55 -14.59
CA GLY A 588 -14.23 28.07 -15.95
C GLY A 588 -12.91 28.49 -16.60
N LEU A 589 -11.78 28.02 -16.09
CA LEU A 589 -10.47 28.20 -16.69
C LEU A 589 -10.25 27.21 -17.82
N ASP A 590 -9.43 27.57 -18.80
CA ASP A 590 -9.04 26.71 -19.92
C ASP A 590 -7.54 26.41 -19.86
N PRO A 591 -7.10 25.21 -20.29
CA PRO A 591 -5.69 24.90 -20.43
C PRO A 591 -5.03 25.81 -21.46
N ASP A 592 -3.86 26.32 -21.14
CA ASP A 592 -3.03 27.08 -22.07
C ASP A 592 -2.62 26.24 -23.30
N SER A 593 -2.86 26.69 -24.49
CA SER A 593 -2.68 25.91 -25.72
C SER A 593 -1.22 25.57 -26.06
N ALA A 594 -0.25 26.29 -25.49
CA ALA A 594 1.18 26.08 -25.76
C ALA A 594 1.84 25.16 -24.67
N THR A 595 1.41 25.33 -23.44
CA THR A 595 1.98 24.58 -22.31
C THR A 595 1.14 23.36 -21.93
N HIS A 596 -0.12 23.29 -22.34
CA HIS A 596 -1.12 22.31 -21.93
C HIS A 596 -1.33 22.27 -20.40
N ARG A 597 -1.28 23.44 -19.75
CA ARG A 597 -1.44 23.58 -18.30
C ARG A 597 -2.60 24.49 -17.94
N CYS A 598 -3.38 24.08 -16.95
CA CYS A 598 -4.37 24.93 -16.31
C CYS A 598 -3.69 26.09 -15.59
N PRO A 599 -4.25 27.31 -15.68
CA PRO A 599 -3.86 28.39 -14.79
C PRO A 599 -4.10 28.01 -13.31
N ASP A 600 -3.44 28.72 -12.40
CA ASP A 600 -3.69 28.61 -10.97
C ASP A 600 -5.11 29.12 -10.66
N ASN A 601 -5.93 28.27 -10.03
CA ASN A 601 -7.31 28.63 -9.66
C ASN A 601 -7.40 29.42 -8.34
N GLN A 602 -6.26 29.75 -7.72
CA GLN A 602 -6.14 30.54 -6.48
C GLN A 602 -6.75 29.88 -5.24
N ALA A 603 -6.90 28.55 -5.22
CA ALA A 603 -7.28 27.80 -4.03
C ALA A 603 -6.23 27.98 -2.92
N LYS A 604 -6.66 28.16 -1.69
CA LYS A 604 -5.79 28.43 -0.54
C LYS A 604 -6.08 27.51 0.62
N VAL A 605 -5.04 27.25 1.40
CA VAL A 605 -5.11 26.59 2.70
C VAL A 605 -4.63 27.57 3.75
N ASP A 606 -5.42 27.78 4.81
CA ASP A 606 -4.97 28.50 5.99
C ASP A 606 -4.25 27.52 6.94
N LEU A 607 -2.93 27.62 7.02
CA LEU A 607 -2.12 26.73 7.85
C LEU A 607 -2.31 26.93 9.35
N SER A 608 -3.06 27.95 9.78
CA SER A 608 -3.34 28.18 11.21
C SER A 608 -4.46 27.32 11.76
N ASP A 609 -5.37 26.84 10.89
CA ASP A 609 -6.51 25.99 11.26
C ASP A 609 -6.85 24.91 10.22
N CYS A 610 -6.07 24.83 9.14
CA CYS A 610 -6.27 23.95 8.00
C CYS A 610 -7.58 24.13 7.24
N SER A 611 -8.23 25.30 7.36
CA SER A 611 -9.38 25.62 6.52
C SER A 611 -8.98 25.82 5.06
N ILE A 612 -9.87 25.45 4.13
CA ILE A 612 -9.64 25.51 2.69
C ILE A 612 -10.65 26.44 2.00
N SER A 613 -10.32 26.87 0.79
CA SER A 613 -11.25 27.60 -0.09
C SER A 613 -12.30 26.63 -0.62
N GLU A 614 -13.50 26.61 -0.03
CA GLU A 614 -14.58 25.69 -0.45
C GLU A 614 -15.35 26.19 -1.68
N ASP A 615 -15.24 27.47 -1.99
CA ASP A 615 -15.90 28.16 -3.13
C ASP A 615 -15.05 28.19 -4.40
N VAL A 616 -13.85 27.61 -4.35
CA VAL A 616 -12.91 27.46 -5.48
C VAL A 616 -12.77 25.99 -5.83
N GLY A 617 -12.75 25.67 -7.13
CA GLY A 617 -12.68 24.31 -7.63
C GLY A 617 -14.05 23.77 -8.05
N ALA A 618 -14.08 22.50 -8.46
CA ALA A 618 -15.27 21.88 -9.03
C ALA A 618 -15.72 20.66 -8.24
N ASN A 619 -17.03 20.42 -8.18
CA ASN A 619 -17.57 19.12 -7.67
C ASN A 619 -17.42 18.02 -8.69
N GLU A 620 -17.37 18.40 -9.97
CA GLU A 620 -17.32 17.49 -11.10
C GLU A 620 -16.63 18.18 -12.27
N LEU A 621 -15.76 17.45 -12.96
CA LEU A 621 -15.13 17.87 -14.21
C LEU A 621 -15.37 16.77 -15.25
N LEU A 622 -15.87 17.16 -16.43
CA LEU A 622 -16.18 16.25 -17.54
C LEU A 622 -15.74 16.90 -18.85
N THR A 623 -15.01 16.17 -19.68
CA THR A 623 -14.53 16.66 -20.96
C THR A 623 -14.45 15.54 -22.01
N LEU A 624 -14.62 15.92 -23.28
CA LEU A 624 -14.24 15.14 -24.45
C LEU A 624 -12.95 15.76 -24.99
N TRP A 625 -11.87 14.99 -24.96
CA TRP A 625 -10.55 15.47 -25.37
C TRP A 625 -10.00 14.65 -26.55
N GLN A 626 -9.22 15.29 -27.38
CA GLN A 626 -8.50 14.65 -28.48
C GLN A 626 -7.04 15.02 -28.41
N ASP A 627 -6.15 14.03 -28.54
CA ASP A 627 -4.70 14.25 -28.48
C ASP A 627 -4.24 15.18 -29.64
N PRO A 628 -3.73 16.40 -29.35
CA PRO A 628 -3.23 17.29 -30.37
C PRO A 628 -1.99 16.76 -31.09
N ASP A 629 -1.19 15.93 -30.39
CA ASP A 629 0.08 15.37 -30.87
C ASP A 629 -0.05 13.87 -31.21
N PHE A 630 -1.27 13.45 -31.65
CA PHE A 630 -1.52 12.06 -32.00
C PHE A 630 -0.75 11.65 -33.25
N ASP A 631 -0.07 10.51 -33.17
CA ASP A 631 0.66 9.86 -34.27
C ASP A 631 0.13 8.42 -34.42
N ALA A 632 -0.58 8.15 -35.53
CA ALA A 632 -1.22 6.86 -35.78
C ALA A 632 -0.21 5.71 -36.02
N THR A 633 1.06 6.01 -36.17
CA THR A 633 2.13 5.01 -36.38
C THR A 633 2.77 4.53 -35.09
N LEU A 634 2.37 5.09 -33.95
CA LEU A 634 2.96 4.79 -32.64
C LEU A 634 1.92 4.18 -31.71
N ASP A 635 2.27 3.07 -31.08
CA ASP A 635 1.54 2.57 -29.93
C ASP A 635 1.73 3.54 -28.74
N ALA A 636 0.67 3.74 -27.97
CA ALA A 636 0.69 4.64 -26.83
C ALA A 636 -0.23 4.16 -25.72
N PHE A 637 0.09 4.49 -24.50
CA PHE A 637 -0.85 4.41 -23.39
C PHE A 637 -1.33 5.80 -22.97
N TYR A 638 -2.55 5.85 -22.47
CA TYR A 638 -3.14 7.06 -21.88
C TYR A 638 -3.79 6.68 -20.56
N TYR A 639 -3.51 7.44 -19.49
CA TYR A 639 -4.24 7.30 -18.23
C TYR A 639 -4.56 8.69 -17.63
N VAL A 640 -5.57 8.72 -16.77
CA VAL A 640 -6.03 9.96 -16.14
C VAL A 640 -5.39 10.13 -14.79
N ARG A 641 -5.05 11.37 -14.45
CA ARG A 641 -4.80 11.82 -13.09
C ARG A 641 -5.78 12.96 -12.75
N VAL A 642 -6.53 12.79 -11.66
CA VAL A 642 -7.42 13.82 -11.11
C VAL A 642 -6.74 14.45 -9.93
N LEU A 643 -6.72 15.78 -9.84
CA LEU A 643 -6.15 16.51 -8.71
C LEU A 643 -7.24 17.29 -7.98
N GLU A 644 -7.28 17.17 -6.65
CA GLU A 644 -8.02 18.07 -5.78
C GLU A 644 -7.27 19.39 -5.55
N ASN A 645 -7.93 20.40 -5.00
CA ASN A 645 -7.28 21.55 -4.41
C ASN A 645 -6.41 21.15 -3.20
N PRO A 646 -5.38 21.94 -2.84
CA PRO A 646 -4.52 21.62 -1.72
C PRO A 646 -5.28 21.61 -0.39
N THR A 647 -4.87 20.69 0.50
CA THR A 647 -5.29 20.59 1.91
C THR A 647 -4.05 20.54 2.80
N CYS A 648 -4.20 20.62 4.13
CA CYS A 648 -3.07 20.36 5.04
C CYS A 648 -2.64 18.90 4.96
N ARG A 649 -1.32 18.68 4.91
CA ARG A 649 -0.73 17.35 5.09
C ARG A 649 -0.85 16.90 6.56
N TRP A 650 -0.91 15.60 6.81
CA TRP A 650 -1.04 15.02 8.17
C TRP A 650 0.02 15.57 9.16
N SER A 651 1.23 15.83 8.70
CA SER A 651 2.30 16.40 9.53
C SER A 651 2.02 17.83 9.99
N THR A 652 1.26 18.59 9.21
CA THR A 652 0.75 19.92 9.59
C THR A 652 -0.38 19.80 10.61
N TRP A 653 -1.31 18.86 10.43
CA TRP A 653 -2.34 18.55 11.42
C TRP A 653 -1.74 18.15 12.77
N ASP A 654 -0.72 17.29 12.80
CA ASP A 654 0.00 16.93 14.01
C ASP A 654 0.62 18.16 14.72
N ALA A 655 1.26 19.04 13.95
CA ALA A 655 1.86 20.25 14.49
C ALA A 655 0.82 21.18 15.10
N LEU A 656 -0.32 21.40 14.41
CA LEU A 656 -1.43 22.19 14.92
C LEU A 656 -2.02 21.62 16.21
N GLN A 657 -2.29 20.32 16.26
CA GLN A 657 -2.82 19.64 17.44
C GLN A 657 -1.84 19.72 18.63
N ALA A 658 -0.53 19.69 18.35
CA ALA A 658 0.52 19.84 19.37
C ALA A 658 0.78 21.30 19.75
N GLY A 659 0.24 22.28 19.03
CA GLY A 659 0.48 23.71 19.24
C GLY A 659 1.91 24.15 18.93
N VAL A 660 2.52 23.56 17.91
CA VAL A 660 3.86 23.87 17.40
C VAL A 660 3.81 24.25 15.92
N GLU A 661 4.85 24.94 15.43
CA GLU A 661 4.97 25.23 14.01
C GLU A 661 5.24 23.95 13.20
N PRO A 662 4.65 23.78 12.03
CA PRO A 662 4.98 22.69 11.12
C PRO A 662 6.46 22.68 10.73
N ARG A 663 7.02 21.49 10.49
CA ARG A 663 8.40 21.34 10.02
C ARG A 663 8.59 22.01 8.65
N SER A 664 9.61 22.88 8.55
CA SER A 664 9.91 23.61 7.30
C SER A 664 10.49 22.73 6.17
N ASP A 665 10.98 21.53 6.51
CA ASP A 665 11.57 20.58 5.56
C ASP A 665 10.59 19.48 5.09
N LEU A 666 9.32 19.57 5.49
CA LEU A 666 8.24 18.74 4.99
C LEU A 666 7.21 19.60 4.23
N PRO A 667 6.51 19.05 3.24
CA PRO A 667 5.37 19.72 2.63
C PRO A 667 4.32 20.06 3.68
N ALA A 668 3.90 21.34 3.72
CA ALA A 668 2.83 21.75 4.64
C ALA A 668 1.45 21.34 4.14
N THR A 669 1.30 21.23 2.82
CA THR A 669 0.05 20.89 2.14
C THR A 669 0.23 19.69 1.23
N ILE A 670 -0.87 19.04 0.91
CA ILE A 670 -0.95 17.92 -0.03
C ILE A 670 -2.07 18.21 -1.04
N GLN A 671 -1.94 17.70 -2.26
CA GLN A 671 -3.04 17.65 -3.23
C GLN A 671 -3.40 16.20 -3.49
N GLU A 672 -4.48 15.78 -2.87
CA GLU A 672 -5.03 14.44 -3.03
C GLU A 672 -5.40 14.20 -4.49
N ARG A 673 -5.32 12.94 -4.90
CA ARG A 673 -5.45 12.59 -6.32
C ARG A 673 -6.03 11.20 -6.55
N ALA A 674 -6.42 10.99 -7.79
CA ALA A 674 -6.80 9.68 -8.27
C ALA A 674 -6.15 9.39 -9.63
N TRP A 675 -5.93 8.11 -9.94
CA TRP A 675 -5.39 7.63 -11.21
C TRP A 675 -6.28 6.54 -11.79
N SER A 676 -6.66 6.66 -13.06
CA SER A 676 -7.32 5.57 -13.78
C SER A 676 -6.33 4.52 -14.25
N SER A 677 -6.76 3.28 -14.43
CA SER A 677 -6.05 2.34 -15.28
C SER A 677 -5.88 2.88 -16.69
N PRO A 678 -4.79 2.54 -17.41
CA PRO A 678 -4.55 3.04 -18.75
C PRO A 678 -5.50 2.44 -19.80
N ILE A 679 -5.70 3.21 -20.88
CA ILE A 679 -6.17 2.69 -22.17
C ILE A 679 -4.96 2.63 -23.09
N TRP A 680 -4.77 1.49 -23.75
CA TRP A 680 -3.71 1.24 -24.71
C TRP A 680 -4.24 1.47 -26.12
N VAL A 681 -3.63 2.36 -26.87
CA VAL A 681 -3.99 2.65 -28.26
C VAL A 681 -2.98 1.94 -29.17
N ARG A 682 -3.49 1.06 -30.03
CA ARG A 682 -2.69 0.23 -30.93
C ARG A 682 -2.66 0.80 -32.33
N SER A 683 -1.44 1.00 -32.87
CA SER A 683 -1.24 1.35 -34.27
C SER A 683 -1.69 0.22 -35.18
N GLU A 684 -2.17 0.54 -36.38
CA GLU A 684 -2.36 -0.46 -37.44
C GLU A 684 -0.96 -0.96 -37.89
N GLN A 685 -0.68 -2.25 -37.72
CA GLN A 685 0.57 -2.89 -38.19
C GLN A 685 0.58 -3.04 -39.71
#